data_05e36dbfe19037a7d93562fce706e4f3
#
_entry.id   05e36dbfe19037a7d93562fce706e4f3
#
_cell.length_a   1.000
_cell.length_b   1.000
_cell.length_c   1.000
_cell.angle_alpha   90.00
_cell.angle_beta   90.00
_cell.angle_gamma   90.00
#
_symmetry.space_group_name_H-M   'P 1'
#
loop_
_entity.id
_entity.type
_entity.pdbx_description
1 polymer ?
#
loop_
_entity_poly.entity_id
_entity_poly.type
_entity_poly.pdbx_seq_one_letter_code
_entity_poly.pdbx_strand_id
1 'polypeptide(L)'
;MTESSNHRMMARSGDSKDEQLEHFRVNNYGKKMTTNQGVKVSEDEFSLKAGVRGPTLMEDFHFREKVTHFDHERIPERVVHARGYAAHGEFELYKSMKKYTSAGFLQEPGTKTPVFLRFSNVVGSKGSADTVRDVRGFAVKFYTEEGNYDLVGNNIPVFFIQDAIKFPDLIHAVQPEPHNEMPQAASAHDTFWDFIANNQESAHMIMWHMSDRTIPRSWRMMEGFGVHTFRFVNAEGIGRFVKFHWKPALGVHSLVWDEAQKISGKDPDFQRRDLWDSIENGHFAEWELGVQMIEEKDEFMFDFDVLDATKIWPEEIVPVKKIGKMTLNRNVDNVFAETEQVAFHPGNVVPGIDFTNDPLLQGRLFSYIDTQLIRLGGPNFTEIPINRAVCPFHNNQRNGFSRQRIDVGQVSYHKNSLADNTPSTSSAKEGGFAHYQEKVDGRIIQARSESFKDHFSQARLFWNSMSPPEKQHIIDAFTFEVGKVKSESVRQQVVDMFVHVDKEMATIIAEGIGVNTPVGEQSTVSASSPALSQANTASFPYTLKVGVLIGNGFDGTEVKAAVKAFKNAGITVGFVGEKLGFVTGGNGLKVKVNETFLTMDPVLYDALYIVGGKANNAAKFQSDIVYFINEAFKHYKPIGIATSGKPFFDISNAQMGPGIVFATQDRNFSKSFINAVAAQRFWNRKVY
;
A
#
# COMPACT_ATOMS: atom_id res chain seq x y z
N MET A 1 -6.99 -26.16 -17.90
CA MET A 1 -5.86 -25.22 -17.89
C MET A 1 -5.57 -24.54 -19.24
N THR A 2 -6.36 -24.76 -20.26
CA THR A 2 -6.15 -24.23 -21.64
C THR A 2 -7.05 -23.06 -22.01
N GLU A 3 -8.04 -22.69 -21.19
CA GLU A 3 -8.94 -21.57 -21.49
C GLU A 3 -8.52 -20.24 -20.85
N SER A 4 -7.70 -20.23 -19.80
CA SER A 4 -7.32 -18.98 -19.12
C SER A 4 -6.25 -18.16 -19.86
N SER A 5 -5.43 -18.80 -20.69
CA SER A 5 -4.37 -18.10 -21.45
C SER A 5 -4.89 -17.34 -22.69
N ASN A 6 -6.02 -17.78 -23.24
CA ASN A 6 -6.63 -17.09 -24.40
C ASN A 6 -7.47 -15.87 -24.00
N HIS A 7 -7.98 -15.79 -22.76
CA HIS A 7 -8.74 -14.62 -22.30
C HIS A 7 -7.86 -13.40 -22.01
N ARG A 8 -6.57 -13.59 -21.71
CA ARG A 8 -5.63 -12.48 -21.50
C ARG A 8 -5.34 -11.64 -22.75
N MET A 9 -5.50 -12.20 -23.94
CA MET A 9 -5.24 -11.47 -25.21
C MET A 9 -6.41 -10.57 -25.66
N MET A 10 -7.61 -10.69 -25.09
CA MET A 10 -8.79 -9.98 -25.60
C MET A 10 -9.21 -8.71 -24.82
N ALA A 11 -8.56 -8.34 -23.71
CA ALA A 11 -8.96 -7.22 -22.87
C ALA A 11 -7.87 -6.14 -22.69
N ARG A 12 -6.95 -6.00 -23.66
CA ARG A 12 -5.95 -4.93 -23.62
C ARG A 12 -6.54 -3.69 -24.31
N SER A 13 -7.05 -2.75 -23.51
CA SER A 13 -7.21 -1.36 -23.96
C SER A 13 -5.81 -0.77 -24.02
N GLY A 14 -5.25 -0.59 -25.21
CA GLY A 14 -3.91 -0.05 -25.40
C GLY A 14 -3.84 1.41 -24.98
N ASP A 15 -3.33 1.68 -23.78
CA ASP A 15 -2.79 3.00 -23.46
C ASP A 15 -1.36 3.13 -24.03
N SER A 16 -0.84 4.34 -24.12
CA SER A 16 0.48 4.62 -24.71
C SER A 16 1.63 3.90 -24.01
N LYS A 17 1.50 3.62 -22.71
CA LYS A 17 2.50 2.86 -21.95
C LYS A 17 2.42 1.36 -22.24
N ASP A 18 1.23 0.82 -22.35
CA ASP A 18 1.03 -0.59 -22.71
C ASP A 18 1.53 -0.88 -24.13
N GLU A 19 1.26 0.01 -25.08
CA GLU A 19 1.80 -0.06 -26.45
C GLU A 19 3.35 -0.03 -26.45
N GLN A 20 3.96 0.85 -25.66
CA GLN A 20 5.41 0.91 -25.52
C GLN A 20 5.98 -0.40 -24.95
N LEU A 21 5.34 -0.97 -23.92
CA LEU A 21 5.77 -2.21 -23.28
C LEU A 21 5.63 -3.43 -24.18
N GLU A 22 4.69 -3.42 -25.16
CA GLU A 22 4.49 -4.52 -26.10
C GLU A 22 5.77 -4.86 -26.88
N HIS A 23 6.59 -3.85 -27.19
CA HIS A 23 7.88 -4.06 -27.89
C HIS A 23 8.90 -4.89 -27.08
N PHE A 24 8.70 -5.03 -25.76
CA PHE A 24 9.61 -5.74 -24.87
C PHE A 24 9.03 -7.06 -24.37
N ARG A 25 7.76 -7.37 -24.68
CA ARG A 25 7.12 -8.61 -24.27
C ARG A 25 7.59 -9.77 -25.14
N VAL A 26 7.95 -10.87 -24.48
CA VAL A 26 8.36 -12.11 -25.14
C VAL A 26 7.47 -13.26 -24.65
N ASN A 27 6.80 -13.91 -25.58
CA ASN A 27 6.04 -15.14 -25.30
C ASN A 27 6.80 -16.36 -25.82
N ASN A 28 7.21 -17.24 -24.91
CA ASN A 28 7.97 -18.45 -25.21
C ASN A 28 7.08 -19.68 -25.52
N TYR A 29 5.75 -19.53 -25.44
CA TYR A 29 4.85 -20.67 -25.70
C TYR A 29 5.06 -21.22 -27.12
N GLY A 30 5.32 -22.55 -27.23
CA GLY A 30 5.57 -23.23 -28.51
C GLY A 30 6.93 -22.91 -29.16
N LYS A 31 7.81 -22.13 -28.52
CA LYS A 31 9.16 -21.85 -29.04
C LYS A 31 10.16 -22.91 -28.64
N LYS A 32 11.24 -23.00 -29.42
CA LYS A 32 12.40 -23.88 -29.11
C LYS A 32 13.40 -23.07 -28.27
N MET A 33 14.01 -23.77 -27.31
CA MET A 33 15.02 -23.17 -26.44
C MET A 33 16.26 -22.74 -27.23
N THR A 34 16.79 -21.58 -26.89
CA THR A 34 18.07 -21.06 -27.39
C THR A 34 18.90 -20.50 -26.26
N THR A 35 20.21 -20.39 -26.49
CA THR A 35 21.08 -19.55 -25.67
C THR A 35 20.76 -18.06 -25.89
N ASN A 36 21.33 -17.17 -25.06
CA ASN A 36 21.23 -15.72 -25.25
C ASN A 36 21.89 -15.26 -26.57
N GLN A 37 22.78 -16.09 -27.15
CA GLN A 37 23.40 -15.84 -28.46
C GLN A 37 22.58 -16.38 -29.63
N GLY A 38 21.40 -16.96 -29.38
CA GLY A 38 20.49 -17.46 -30.39
C GLY A 38 20.78 -18.90 -30.88
N VAL A 39 21.72 -19.60 -30.26
CA VAL A 39 22.03 -21.01 -30.63
C VAL A 39 20.97 -21.93 -30.06
N LYS A 40 20.37 -22.78 -30.90
CA LYS A 40 19.38 -23.78 -30.46
C LYS A 40 20.00 -24.79 -29.52
N VAL A 41 19.34 -25.03 -28.39
CA VAL A 41 19.77 -25.99 -27.36
C VAL A 41 19.16 -27.37 -27.66
N SER A 42 19.99 -28.38 -27.66
CA SER A 42 19.58 -29.77 -27.91
C SER A 42 19.32 -30.56 -26.62
N GLU A 43 19.91 -30.16 -25.50
CA GLU A 43 19.85 -30.84 -24.20
C GLU A 43 19.83 -29.83 -23.05
N ASP A 44 18.93 -30.01 -22.09
CA ASP A 44 18.80 -29.14 -20.90
C ASP A 44 18.62 -29.94 -19.59
N GLU A 45 18.55 -31.27 -19.70
CA GLU A 45 18.43 -32.18 -18.55
C GLU A 45 19.79 -32.63 -18.03
N PHE A 46 20.74 -32.89 -18.96
CA PHE A 46 22.05 -33.38 -18.63
C PHE A 46 23.17 -32.50 -19.15
N SER A 47 24.16 -32.21 -18.27
CA SER A 47 25.38 -31.50 -18.67
C SER A 47 26.29 -32.38 -19.52
N LEU A 48 27.12 -31.76 -20.36
CA LEU A 48 28.13 -32.44 -21.16
C LEU A 48 29.13 -33.20 -20.29
N LYS A 49 29.39 -34.49 -20.61
CA LYS A 49 30.28 -35.34 -19.83
C LYS A 49 31.23 -36.16 -20.76
N ALA A 50 32.40 -36.47 -20.23
CA ALA A 50 33.31 -37.45 -20.85
C ALA A 50 32.92 -38.87 -20.43
N GLY A 51 31.92 -39.45 -21.11
CA GLY A 51 31.29 -40.73 -20.76
C GLY A 51 30.19 -40.59 -19.72
N VAL A 52 29.25 -41.57 -19.66
CA VAL A 52 28.00 -41.52 -18.88
C VAL A 52 28.25 -41.27 -17.38
N ARG A 53 29.35 -41.77 -16.82
CA ARG A 53 29.77 -41.53 -15.42
C ARG A 53 31.02 -40.66 -15.31
N GLY A 54 31.47 -40.13 -16.43
CA GLY A 54 32.68 -39.31 -16.47
C GLY A 54 32.50 -37.91 -15.91
N PRO A 55 33.59 -37.13 -15.87
CA PRO A 55 33.54 -35.75 -15.40
C PRO A 55 32.64 -34.89 -16.30
N THR A 56 31.96 -33.90 -15.69
CA THR A 56 31.27 -32.83 -16.39
C THR A 56 32.31 -31.90 -17.01
N LEU A 57 32.10 -31.52 -18.27
CA LEU A 57 33.00 -30.67 -19.03
C LEU A 57 32.48 -29.25 -19.12
N MET A 58 33.27 -28.29 -18.63
CA MET A 58 32.89 -26.87 -18.61
C MET A 58 32.97 -26.19 -19.99
N GLU A 59 33.29 -26.89 -21.05
CA GLU A 59 33.08 -26.45 -22.43
C GLU A 59 31.60 -26.42 -22.84
N ASP A 60 30.69 -27.00 -22.02
CA ASP A 60 29.24 -26.85 -22.13
C ASP A 60 28.84 -25.41 -21.93
N PHE A 61 28.72 -24.65 -23.03
CA PHE A 61 28.39 -23.21 -22.97
C PHE A 61 26.97 -22.94 -22.51
N HIS A 62 26.02 -23.86 -22.80
CA HIS A 62 24.66 -23.72 -22.30
C HIS A 62 24.60 -23.84 -20.78
N PHE A 63 25.29 -24.82 -20.21
CA PHE A 63 25.39 -24.99 -18.77
C PHE A 63 26.02 -23.76 -18.10
N ARG A 64 27.14 -23.25 -18.63
CA ARG A 64 27.77 -22.02 -18.09
C ARG A 64 26.83 -20.83 -18.13
N GLU A 65 26.17 -20.57 -19.25
CA GLU A 65 25.23 -19.44 -19.41
C GLU A 65 24.06 -19.54 -18.42
N LYS A 66 23.47 -20.74 -18.28
CA LYS A 66 22.35 -21.00 -17.37
C LYS A 66 22.73 -20.75 -15.90
N VAL A 67 23.88 -21.25 -15.46
CA VAL A 67 24.36 -21.06 -14.08
C VAL A 67 24.80 -19.61 -13.84
N THR A 68 25.54 -19.03 -14.77
CA THR A 68 25.97 -17.63 -14.64
C THR A 68 24.78 -16.68 -14.52
N HIS A 69 23.74 -16.87 -15.31
CA HIS A 69 22.54 -16.05 -15.20
C HIS A 69 21.87 -16.24 -13.84
N PHE A 70 21.70 -17.49 -13.40
CA PHE A 70 21.09 -17.80 -12.10
C PHE A 70 21.82 -17.14 -10.93
N ASP A 71 23.14 -17.19 -10.94
CA ASP A 71 23.98 -16.61 -9.88
C ASP A 71 23.82 -15.07 -9.75
N HIS A 72 23.30 -14.40 -10.80
CA HIS A 72 23.16 -12.95 -10.90
C HIS A 72 21.70 -12.45 -11.04
N GLU A 73 20.72 -13.29 -10.77
CA GLU A 73 19.30 -12.90 -10.84
C GLU A 73 18.83 -12.00 -9.70
N ARG A 74 19.63 -11.89 -8.62
CA ARG A 74 19.30 -11.04 -7.46
C ARG A 74 19.90 -9.66 -7.63
N ILE A 75 19.08 -8.64 -7.33
CA ILE A 75 19.52 -7.25 -7.20
C ILE A 75 19.30 -6.82 -5.74
N PRO A 76 20.03 -5.80 -5.26
CA PRO A 76 19.79 -5.28 -3.91
C PRO A 76 18.33 -4.94 -3.68
N GLU A 77 17.81 -5.26 -2.50
CA GLU A 77 16.49 -4.79 -2.08
C GLU A 77 16.47 -3.25 -2.01
N ARG A 78 15.30 -2.63 -2.10
CA ARG A 78 15.16 -1.21 -1.76
C ARG A 78 15.54 -1.00 -0.31
N VAL A 79 16.26 0.07 -0.01
CA VAL A 79 16.71 0.41 1.36
C VAL A 79 15.54 0.46 2.34
N VAL A 80 14.41 0.99 1.88
CA VAL A 80 13.09 0.90 2.49
C VAL A 80 12.08 0.54 1.41
N HIS A 81 10.91 0.05 1.76
CA HIS A 81 9.87 -0.38 0.82
C HIS A 81 10.24 -1.62 -0.01
N ALA A 82 11.07 -2.53 0.52
CA ALA A 82 11.47 -3.75 -0.18
C ALA A 82 10.27 -4.66 -0.47
N ARG A 83 9.43 -4.92 0.54
CA ARG A 83 8.17 -5.64 0.38
C ARG A 83 7.15 -4.77 -0.33
N GLY A 84 6.68 -5.17 -1.53
CA GLY A 84 5.67 -4.41 -2.24
C GLY A 84 5.20 -5.07 -3.53
N TYR A 85 4.16 -4.50 -4.12
CA TYR A 85 3.54 -4.97 -5.34
C TYR A 85 2.91 -3.82 -6.13
N ALA A 86 2.82 -3.96 -7.45
CA ALA A 86 2.35 -2.89 -8.31
C ALA A 86 1.30 -3.36 -9.32
N ALA A 87 0.53 -2.40 -9.84
CA ALA A 87 -0.41 -2.60 -10.92
C ALA A 87 -0.42 -1.39 -11.85
N HIS A 88 -0.80 -1.61 -13.10
CA HIS A 88 -1.07 -0.58 -14.09
C HIS A 88 -2.49 -0.05 -13.97
N GLY A 89 -2.68 1.16 -14.43
CA GLY A 89 -3.99 1.78 -14.48
C GLY A 89 -3.99 3.06 -15.30
N GLU A 90 -5.07 3.81 -15.14
CA GLU A 90 -5.22 5.11 -15.76
C GLU A 90 -5.72 6.16 -14.76
N PHE A 91 -5.26 7.37 -14.91
CA PHE A 91 -5.79 8.56 -14.23
C PHE A 91 -6.65 9.35 -15.20
N GLU A 92 -7.86 9.70 -14.79
CA GLU A 92 -8.79 10.51 -15.57
C GLU A 92 -9.09 11.83 -14.83
N LEU A 93 -8.84 12.96 -15.50
CA LEU A 93 -9.09 14.29 -14.94
C LEU A 93 -10.58 14.65 -15.03
N TYR A 94 -11.18 15.13 -13.93
CA TYR A 94 -12.57 15.59 -13.86
C TYR A 94 -12.75 17.06 -14.25
N LYS A 95 -11.81 17.90 -13.79
CA LYS A 95 -11.92 19.36 -13.90
C LYS A 95 -10.59 19.97 -14.30
N SER A 96 -10.61 20.91 -15.22
CA SER A 96 -9.44 21.68 -15.60
C SER A 96 -8.79 22.38 -14.40
N MET A 97 -7.50 22.19 -14.26
CA MET A 97 -6.67 22.82 -13.24
C MET A 97 -5.82 23.96 -13.78
N LYS A 98 -6.04 24.40 -15.02
CA LYS A 98 -5.24 25.43 -15.71
C LYS A 98 -5.14 26.77 -14.95
N LYS A 99 -6.10 27.08 -14.10
CA LYS A 99 -6.03 28.25 -13.21
C LYS A 99 -4.88 28.13 -12.20
N TYR A 100 -4.50 26.92 -11.83
CA TYR A 100 -3.59 26.64 -10.72
C TYR A 100 -2.25 26.07 -11.16
N THR A 101 -2.21 25.33 -12.24
CA THR A 101 -1.01 24.67 -12.77
C THR A 101 -1.00 24.64 -14.28
N SER A 102 0.20 24.68 -14.88
CA SER A 102 0.39 24.49 -16.33
C SER A 102 0.60 23.02 -16.71
N ALA A 103 0.63 22.07 -15.77
CA ALA A 103 0.84 20.65 -16.03
C ALA A 103 -0.18 20.10 -17.04
N GLY A 104 0.30 19.59 -18.18
CA GLY A 104 -0.51 19.22 -19.35
C GLY A 104 -1.58 18.18 -19.02
N PHE A 105 -1.25 17.15 -18.25
CA PHE A 105 -2.20 16.10 -17.87
C PHE A 105 -3.32 16.58 -16.93
N LEU A 106 -3.24 17.81 -16.41
CA LEU A 106 -4.24 18.46 -15.55
C LEU A 106 -4.99 19.61 -16.26
N GLN A 107 -4.89 19.73 -17.59
CA GLN A 107 -5.51 20.84 -18.32
C GLN A 107 -6.94 20.55 -18.77
N GLU A 108 -7.15 19.45 -19.49
CA GLU A 108 -8.43 19.18 -20.14
C GLU A 108 -9.19 18.05 -19.46
N PRO A 109 -10.44 18.29 -19.02
CA PRO A 109 -11.28 17.24 -18.43
C PRO A 109 -11.46 16.05 -19.37
N GLY A 110 -11.47 14.84 -18.80
CA GLY A 110 -11.54 13.58 -19.55
C GLY A 110 -10.20 13.11 -20.09
N THR A 111 -9.10 13.87 -19.92
CA THR A 111 -7.76 13.39 -20.25
C THR A 111 -7.43 12.17 -19.41
N LYS A 112 -7.03 11.10 -20.09
CA LYS A 112 -6.56 9.85 -19.48
C LYS A 112 -5.05 9.76 -19.60
N THR A 113 -4.40 9.53 -18.46
CA THR A 113 -2.95 9.39 -18.35
C THR A 113 -2.63 8.01 -17.81
N PRO A 114 -1.79 7.20 -18.51
CA PRO A 114 -1.36 5.91 -17.97
C PRO A 114 -0.62 6.09 -16.64
N VAL A 115 -0.90 5.19 -15.69
CA VAL A 115 -0.22 5.19 -14.39
C VAL A 115 0.30 3.82 -14.02
N PHE A 116 1.33 3.81 -13.17
CA PHE A 116 1.84 2.62 -12.50
C PHE A 116 1.93 2.90 -11.02
N LEU A 117 1.14 2.20 -10.21
CA LEU A 117 1.09 2.38 -8.76
C LEU A 117 1.73 1.20 -8.06
N ARG A 118 2.70 1.48 -7.18
CA ARG A 118 3.32 0.49 -6.31
C ARG A 118 2.96 0.74 -4.85
N PHE A 119 2.35 -0.27 -4.23
CA PHE A 119 2.17 -0.37 -2.77
C PHE A 119 3.35 -1.07 -2.13
N SER A 120 3.66 -0.75 -0.89
CA SER A 120 4.78 -1.39 -0.17
C SER A 120 4.67 -1.20 1.34
N ASN A 121 5.31 -2.09 2.11
CA ASN A 121 5.62 -1.82 3.51
C ASN A 121 6.95 -1.03 3.57
N VAL A 122 7.23 -0.36 4.69
CA VAL A 122 8.45 0.47 4.81
C VAL A 122 9.63 -0.35 5.30
N VAL A 123 9.45 -1.09 6.41
CA VAL A 123 10.54 -1.63 7.22
C VAL A 123 10.99 -3.02 6.80
N GLY A 124 10.06 -3.90 6.48
CA GLY A 124 10.34 -5.31 6.27
C GLY A 124 11.13 -5.60 5.00
N SER A 125 11.91 -6.69 5.03
CA SER A 125 12.57 -7.27 3.85
C SER A 125 11.53 -7.67 2.78
N LYS A 126 11.98 -7.93 1.56
CA LYS A 126 11.12 -8.39 0.45
C LYS A 126 10.30 -9.64 0.81
N GLY A 127 10.83 -10.52 1.67
CA GLY A 127 10.19 -11.75 2.13
C GLY A 127 9.27 -11.59 3.34
N SER A 128 9.14 -10.39 3.92
CA SER A 128 8.24 -10.16 5.06
C SER A 128 6.76 -10.24 4.67
N ALA A 129 5.86 -10.33 5.66
CA ALA A 129 4.42 -10.41 5.40
C ALA A 129 3.80 -9.04 5.10
N ASP A 130 2.69 -9.03 4.34
CA ASP A 130 1.97 -7.81 3.97
C ASP A 130 1.28 -7.14 5.16
N THR A 131 0.79 -7.89 6.14
CA THR A 131 -0.11 -7.40 7.20
C THR A 131 0.58 -7.00 8.49
N VAL A 132 1.90 -6.84 8.49
CA VAL A 132 2.62 -6.26 9.64
C VAL A 132 2.17 -4.83 9.92
N ARG A 133 2.26 -4.39 11.19
CA ARG A 133 2.06 -2.98 11.55
C ARG A 133 3.20 -2.15 10.98
N ASP A 134 2.89 -1.39 9.93
CA ASP A 134 3.86 -0.57 9.21
C ASP A 134 3.14 0.49 8.37
N VAL A 135 3.81 1.56 8.05
CA VAL A 135 3.38 2.51 7.02
C VAL A 135 3.32 1.80 5.67
N ARG A 136 2.36 2.16 4.85
CA ARG A 136 2.30 1.67 3.45
C ARG A 136 2.75 2.75 2.49
N GLY A 137 3.73 2.41 1.65
CA GLY A 137 4.08 3.23 0.49
C GLY A 137 2.93 3.27 -0.51
N PHE A 138 2.77 4.41 -1.14
CA PHE A 138 1.78 4.69 -2.18
C PHE A 138 2.46 5.53 -3.26
N ALA A 139 3.19 4.86 -4.17
CA ALA A 139 4.01 5.53 -5.18
C ALA A 139 3.37 5.42 -6.56
N VAL A 140 2.96 6.55 -7.11
CA VAL A 140 2.30 6.64 -8.42
C VAL A 140 3.27 7.27 -9.43
N LYS A 141 3.51 6.58 -10.55
CA LYS A 141 4.19 7.11 -11.73
C LYS A 141 3.14 7.41 -12.79
N PHE A 142 3.06 8.66 -13.22
CA PHE A 142 2.24 9.09 -14.36
C PHE A 142 3.13 9.17 -15.60
N TYR A 143 2.72 8.52 -16.67
CA TYR A 143 3.39 8.58 -17.96
C TYR A 143 2.70 9.66 -18.82
N THR A 144 3.14 10.91 -18.64
CA THR A 144 2.53 12.06 -19.34
C THR A 144 3.23 12.35 -20.66
N GLU A 145 2.57 13.11 -21.52
CA GLU A 145 3.15 13.60 -22.80
C GLU A 145 4.31 14.61 -22.58
N GLU A 146 4.45 15.13 -21.36
CA GLU A 146 5.52 16.08 -21.00
C GLU A 146 6.67 15.43 -20.21
N GLY A 147 6.58 14.13 -19.95
CA GLY A 147 7.56 13.37 -19.16
C GLY A 147 6.89 12.53 -18.07
N ASN A 148 7.69 11.79 -17.31
CA ASN A 148 7.20 11.08 -16.15
C ASN A 148 7.00 12.04 -14.97
N TYR A 149 5.85 11.96 -14.32
CA TYR A 149 5.58 12.59 -13.04
C TYR A 149 5.43 11.52 -11.96
N ASP A 150 6.19 11.62 -10.87
CA ASP A 150 6.13 10.65 -9.78
C ASP A 150 5.60 11.29 -8.49
N LEU A 151 4.41 10.87 -8.05
CA LEU A 151 3.87 11.23 -6.73
C LEU A 151 4.18 10.09 -5.75
N VAL A 152 5.27 10.25 -4.99
CA VAL A 152 5.82 9.19 -4.14
C VAL A 152 5.40 9.42 -2.69
N GLY A 153 4.27 8.86 -2.33
CA GLY A 153 3.61 9.08 -1.05
C GLY A 153 3.46 7.84 -0.17
N ASN A 154 2.68 7.99 0.88
CA ASN A 154 2.35 6.97 1.86
C ASN A 154 0.84 6.98 2.18
N ASN A 155 0.37 5.94 2.89
CA ASN A 155 -1.01 5.88 3.39
C ASN A 155 -1.24 6.72 4.67
N ILE A 156 -0.23 7.44 5.13
CA ILE A 156 -0.25 8.34 6.28
C ILE A 156 0.19 9.72 5.80
N PRO A 157 -0.50 10.81 6.19
CA PRO A 157 -0.26 12.15 5.64
C PRO A 157 0.94 12.88 6.23
N VAL A 158 1.55 12.33 7.27
CA VAL A 158 2.70 12.89 7.99
C VAL A 158 3.86 11.90 8.04
N PHE A 159 5.04 12.38 8.47
CA PHE A 159 6.22 11.55 8.62
C PHE A 159 6.84 11.69 10.02
N PHE A 160 7.80 10.82 10.36
CA PHE A 160 8.42 10.74 11.70
C PHE A 160 9.34 11.92 12.01
N ILE A 161 9.92 12.53 11.00
CA ILE A 161 10.98 13.52 11.11
C ILE A 161 10.68 14.73 10.22
N GLN A 162 11.21 15.88 10.61
CA GLN A 162 11.06 17.17 9.91
C GLN A 162 12.20 17.45 8.94
N ASP A 163 13.33 16.76 9.07
CA ASP A 163 14.54 17.01 8.30
C ASP A 163 15.18 15.70 7.83
N ALA A 164 15.55 15.63 6.57
CA ALA A 164 16.10 14.44 5.94
C ALA A 164 17.43 13.94 6.54
N ILE A 165 18.18 14.80 7.24
CA ILE A 165 19.43 14.39 7.90
C ILE A 165 19.19 13.30 8.95
N LYS A 166 17.98 13.24 9.53
CA LYS A 166 17.60 12.21 10.51
C LYS A 166 17.08 10.91 9.88
N PHE A 167 16.92 10.86 8.54
CA PHE A 167 16.34 9.69 7.90
C PHE A 167 17.18 8.42 8.08
N PRO A 168 18.52 8.44 7.91
CA PRO A 168 19.34 7.25 8.17
C PRO A 168 19.18 6.74 9.61
N ASP A 169 19.18 7.64 10.59
CA ASP A 169 19.07 7.29 12.01
C ASP A 169 17.70 6.67 12.33
N LEU A 170 16.62 7.24 11.80
CA LEU A 170 15.27 6.67 11.89
C LEU A 170 15.23 5.23 11.33
N ILE A 171 15.82 5.03 10.16
CA ILE A 171 15.78 3.73 9.50
C ILE A 171 16.66 2.72 10.25
N HIS A 172 17.85 3.10 10.70
CA HIS A 172 18.67 2.24 11.56
C HIS A 172 17.95 1.86 12.87
N ALA A 173 17.20 2.79 13.45
CA ALA A 173 16.45 2.54 14.68
C ALA A 173 15.28 1.55 14.50
N VAL A 174 14.61 1.56 13.34
CA VAL A 174 13.41 0.74 13.09
C VAL A 174 13.74 -0.60 12.42
N GLN A 175 14.89 -0.71 11.75
CA GLN A 175 15.36 -1.97 11.15
C GLN A 175 15.83 -2.99 12.19
N PRO A 176 16.06 -4.25 11.81
CA PRO A 176 16.68 -5.24 12.69
C PRO A 176 17.98 -4.74 13.31
N GLU A 177 18.17 -5.03 14.59
CA GLU A 177 19.37 -4.61 15.33
C GLU A 177 20.62 -5.27 14.73
N PRO A 178 21.73 -4.51 14.53
CA PRO A 178 22.88 -5.00 13.75
C PRO A 178 23.65 -6.15 14.38
N HIS A 179 23.53 -6.37 15.70
CA HIS A 179 24.25 -7.42 16.40
C HIS A 179 23.58 -8.81 16.31
N ASN A 180 22.29 -8.87 15.94
CA ASN A 180 21.53 -10.11 15.93
C ASN A 180 20.53 -10.24 14.76
N GLU A 181 20.35 -9.17 13.95
CA GLU A 181 19.42 -9.09 12.83
C GLU A 181 17.94 -9.35 13.23
N MET A 182 17.56 -8.97 14.45
CA MET A 182 16.18 -9.05 14.97
C MET A 182 15.69 -7.65 15.41
N PRO A 183 14.35 -7.38 15.39
CA PRO A 183 13.26 -8.20 14.85
C PRO A 183 13.04 -7.94 13.34
N GLN A 184 12.47 -8.91 12.62
CA GLN A 184 12.03 -8.71 11.24
C GLN A 184 10.70 -7.97 11.18
N ALA A 185 10.66 -6.85 10.46
CA ALA A 185 9.45 -6.07 10.15
C ALA A 185 8.57 -5.76 11.38
N ALA A 186 9.18 -5.28 12.46
CA ALA A 186 8.45 -4.91 13.68
C ALA A 186 9.07 -3.68 14.34
N SER A 187 8.22 -2.79 14.86
CA SER A 187 8.59 -1.63 15.66
C SER A 187 8.65 -1.93 17.18
N ALA A 188 8.36 -3.15 17.60
CA ALA A 188 8.32 -3.59 19.00
C ALA A 188 9.72 -3.95 19.53
N HIS A 189 10.65 -3.00 19.54
CA HIS A 189 12.01 -3.20 20.07
C HIS A 189 12.65 -1.90 20.57
N ASP A 190 13.75 -2.06 21.33
CA ASP A 190 14.36 -0.99 22.10
C ASP A 190 14.84 0.19 21.25
N THR A 191 15.54 -0.05 20.14
CA THR A 191 16.15 1.01 19.33
C THR A 191 15.12 1.93 18.67
N PHE A 192 14.01 1.37 18.19
CA PHE A 192 12.94 2.19 17.61
C PHE A 192 12.35 3.15 18.66
N TRP A 193 11.97 2.61 19.82
CA TRP A 193 11.31 3.41 20.84
C TRP A 193 12.28 4.37 21.55
N ASP A 194 13.56 4.03 21.64
CA ASP A 194 14.59 4.95 22.12
C ASP A 194 14.73 6.14 21.15
N PHE A 195 14.79 5.89 19.84
CA PHE A 195 14.81 6.97 18.85
C PHE A 195 13.57 7.88 18.98
N ILE A 196 12.38 7.28 19.09
CA ILE A 196 11.12 8.04 19.22
C ILE A 196 11.13 8.90 20.49
N ALA A 197 11.49 8.35 21.62
CA ALA A 197 11.52 9.06 22.90
C ALA A 197 12.48 10.25 22.89
N ASN A 198 13.53 10.19 22.09
CA ASN A 198 14.53 11.25 21.92
C ASN A 198 14.21 12.23 20.77
N ASN A 199 13.15 11.99 19.99
CA ASN A 199 12.74 12.80 18.83
C ASN A 199 11.26 13.17 18.92
N GLN A 200 10.91 14.17 19.73
CA GLN A 200 9.52 14.60 19.99
C GLN A 200 8.74 14.96 18.73
N GLU A 201 9.42 15.40 17.66
CA GLU A 201 8.81 15.67 16.35
C GLU A 201 8.07 14.47 15.76
N SER A 202 8.37 13.26 16.24
CA SER A 202 7.71 12.01 15.82
C SER A 202 6.33 11.80 16.48
N ALA A 203 5.95 12.58 17.49
CA ALA A 203 4.75 12.32 18.28
C ALA A 203 3.48 12.17 17.42
N HIS A 204 3.24 13.10 16.49
CA HIS A 204 2.06 13.04 15.62
C HIS A 204 2.07 11.80 14.73
N MET A 205 3.20 11.51 14.10
CA MET A 205 3.34 10.30 13.27
C MET A 205 3.16 9.01 14.07
N ILE A 206 3.63 8.94 15.32
CA ILE A 206 3.46 7.78 16.19
C ILE A 206 1.99 7.55 16.56
N MET A 207 1.20 8.60 16.77
CA MET A 207 -0.25 8.45 16.96
C MET A 207 -0.91 7.78 15.74
N TRP A 208 -0.53 8.16 14.53
CA TRP A 208 -0.95 7.49 13.31
C TRP A 208 -0.42 6.06 13.21
N HIS A 209 0.85 5.85 13.58
CA HIS A 209 1.51 4.53 13.48
C HIS A 209 0.89 3.50 14.44
N MET A 210 0.46 3.93 15.61
CA MET A 210 -0.25 3.07 16.58
C MET A 210 -1.74 2.89 16.26
N SER A 211 -2.29 3.68 15.35
CA SER A 211 -3.68 3.52 14.91
C SER A 211 -3.84 2.34 13.94
N ASP A 212 -5.09 1.99 13.65
CA ASP A 212 -5.43 0.93 12.69
C ASP A 212 -5.05 1.27 11.25
N ARG A 213 -4.69 2.54 10.95
CA ARG A 213 -4.22 2.97 9.63
C ARG A 213 -2.98 2.20 9.14
N THR A 214 -2.18 1.65 10.04
CA THR A 214 -0.96 0.87 9.73
C THR A 214 -1.21 -0.63 9.58
N ILE A 215 -2.45 -1.07 9.71
CA ILE A 215 -2.89 -2.46 9.44
C ILE A 215 -4.12 -2.46 8.52
N PRO A 216 -4.04 -1.85 7.31
CA PRO A 216 -5.19 -1.77 6.41
C PRO A 216 -5.71 -3.16 6.04
N ARG A 217 -7.03 -3.29 5.89
CA ARG A 217 -7.66 -4.53 5.41
C ARG A 217 -7.17 -4.92 4.02
N SER A 218 -6.97 -3.94 3.18
CA SER A 218 -6.53 -4.10 1.79
C SER A 218 -5.83 -2.82 1.33
N TRP A 219 -4.91 -2.95 0.38
CA TRP A 219 -4.37 -1.77 -0.30
C TRP A 219 -5.44 -0.96 -1.02
N ARG A 220 -6.54 -1.61 -1.44
CA ARG A 220 -7.69 -0.95 -2.08
C ARG A 220 -8.55 -0.12 -1.11
N MET A 221 -8.32 -0.28 0.20
CA MET A 221 -9.10 0.32 1.29
C MET A 221 -8.22 1.21 2.18
N MET A 222 -7.21 1.84 1.61
CA MET A 222 -6.37 2.81 2.29
C MET A 222 -6.21 4.07 1.47
N GLU A 223 -6.07 5.20 2.14
CA GLU A 223 -5.73 6.48 1.52
C GLU A 223 -4.28 6.49 1.04
N GLY A 224 -3.96 7.44 0.16
CA GLY A 224 -2.59 7.80 -0.20
C GLY A 224 -2.40 9.30 -0.07
N PHE A 225 -1.20 9.72 0.34
CA PHE A 225 -0.86 11.11 0.56
C PHE A 225 0.49 11.43 -0.05
N GLY A 226 0.60 12.61 -0.68
CA GLY A 226 1.89 13.12 -1.15
C GLY A 226 2.83 13.49 0.00
N VAL A 227 2.32 13.61 1.21
CA VAL A 227 2.97 13.99 2.46
C VAL A 227 3.46 15.44 2.43
N HIS A 228 4.37 15.76 1.52
CA HIS A 228 5.00 17.08 1.38
C HIS A 228 4.05 18.14 0.84
N THR A 229 4.42 19.36 1.10
CA THR A 229 3.90 20.52 0.38
C THR A 229 4.71 20.71 -0.88
N PHE A 230 4.02 20.60 -2.03
CA PHE A 230 4.55 20.94 -3.35
C PHE A 230 4.03 22.31 -3.78
N ARG A 231 4.41 22.73 -4.98
CA ARG A 231 3.95 23.98 -5.57
C ARG A 231 3.29 23.73 -6.92
N PHE A 232 2.09 24.24 -7.13
CA PHE A 232 1.52 24.42 -8.45
C PHE A 232 1.94 25.77 -9.00
N VAL A 233 2.32 25.80 -10.28
CA VAL A 233 2.67 27.02 -11.00
C VAL A 233 1.84 27.08 -12.27
N ASN A 234 1.02 28.13 -12.41
CA ASN A 234 0.17 28.28 -13.60
C ASN A 234 0.94 28.92 -14.78
N ALA A 235 0.27 29.07 -15.92
CA ALA A 235 0.88 29.63 -17.14
C ALA A 235 1.35 31.08 -16.97
N GLU A 236 0.78 31.82 -16.01
CA GLU A 236 1.19 33.18 -15.65
C GLU A 236 2.36 33.22 -14.66
N GLY A 237 2.89 32.06 -14.25
CA GLY A 237 3.97 31.98 -13.27
C GLY A 237 3.55 32.19 -11.82
N ILE A 238 2.25 32.12 -11.52
CA ILE A 238 1.73 32.29 -10.16
C ILE A 238 1.81 30.96 -9.42
N GLY A 239 2.56 30.94 -8.30
CA GLY A 239 2.73 29.79 -7.43
C GLY A 239 1.61 29.65 -6.39
N ARG A 240 1.35 28.41 -5.98
CA ARG A 240 0.48 28.05 -4.85
C ARG A 240 0.99 26.79 -4.18
N PHE A 241 0.96 26.74 -2.87
CA PHE A 241 1.23 25.52 -2.14
C PHE A 241 0.13 24.49 -2.39
N VAL A 242 0.50 23.22 -2.52
CA VAL A 242 -0.44 22.12 -2.77
C VAL A 242 -0.02 20.87 -2.00
N LYS A 243 -1.02 20.19 -1.40
CA LYS A 243 -0.91 18.81 -0.91
C LYS A 243 -1.85 17.90 -1.68
N PHE A 244 -1.40 16.66 -1.93
CA PHE A 244 -2.12 15.66 -2.72
C PHE A 244 -2.70 14.56 -1.82
N HIS A 245 -3.94 14.17 -2.11
CA HIS A 245 -4.69 13.14 -1.38
C HIS A 245 -5.31 12.13 -2.34
N TRP A 246 -5.12 10.86 -2.08
CA TRP A 246 -5.82 9.76 -2.74
C TRP A 246 -6.87 9.18 -1.80
N LYS A 247 -8.15 9.35 -2.12
CA LYS A 247 -9.27 8.83 -1.31
C LYS A 247 -9.84 7.57 -1.97
N PRO A 248 -9.79 6.39 -1.31
CA PRO A 248 -10.26 5.13 -1.90
C PRO A 248 -11.77 5.12 -2.06
N ALA A 249 -12.26 4.66 -3.22
CA ALA A 249 -13.69 4.54 -3.49
C ALA A 249 -14.38 3.52 -2.55
N LEU A 250 -13.66 2.50 -2.08
CA LEU A 250 -14.16 1.48 -1.16
C LEU A 250 -14.18 1.94 0.31
N GLY A 251 -13.71 3.16 0.61
CA GLY A 251 -13.54 3.62 1.99
C GLY A 251 -12.26 3.10 2.64
N VAL A 252 -12.04 3.52 3.88
CA VAL A 252 -10.83 3.18 4.66
C VAL A 252 -11.19 2.16 5.72
N HIS A 253 -10.65 0.95 5.60
CA HIS A 253 -10.96 -0.16 6.50
C HIS A 253 -9.67 -0.88 6.93
N SER A 254 -9.65 -1.36 8.16
CA SER A 254 -8.49 -1.97 8.77
C SER A 254 -8.79 -3.34 9.38
N LEU A 255 -7.73 -4.10 9.58
CA LEU A 255 -7.75 -5.33 10.38
C LEU A 255 -7.76 -4.97 11.87
N VAL A 256 -7.96 -5.98 12.74
CA VAL A 256 -7.57 -5.89 14.14
C VAL A 256 -6.20 -6.53 14.32
N TRP A 257 -5.46 -6.16 15.39
CA TRP A 257 -4.06 -6.57 15.51
C TRP A 257 -3.86 -8.09 15.61
N ASP A 258 -4.67 -8.78 16.42
CA ASP A 258 -4.61 -10.26 16.54
C ASP A 258 -4.87 -10.96 15.19
N GLU A 259 -5.82 -10.43 14.41
CA GLU A 259 -6.13 -10.90 13.06
C GLU A 259 -4.94 -10.67 12.12
N ALA A 260 -4.36 -9.47 12.11
CA ALA A 260 -3.23 -9.11 11.26
C ALA A 260 -2.01 -10.02 11.50
N GLN A 261 -1.71 -10.32 12.77
CA GLN A 261 -0.64 -11.25 13.14
C GLN A 261 -0.92 -12.68 12.65
N LYS A 262 -2.16 -13.16 12.78
CA LYS A 262 -2.54 -14.49 12.29
C LYS A 262 -2.48 -14.59 10.77
N ILE A 263 -2.95 -13.55 10.05
CA ILE A 263 -2.85 -13.49 8.59
C ILE A 263 -1.38 -13.53 8.15
N SER A 264 -0.47 -12.81 8.82
CA SER A 264 0.95 -12.83 8.50
C SER A 264 1.55 -14.25 8.46
N GLY A 265 1.05 -15.15 9.30
CA GLY A 265 1.48 -16.54 9.33
C GLY A 265 0.69 -17.46 8.38
N LYS A 266 -0.59 -17.16 8.11
CA LYS A 266 -1.47 -18.01 7.28
C LYS A 266 -1.38 -17.68 5.78
N ASP A 267 -1.27 -16.41 5.45
CA ASP A 267 -1.08 -15.92 4.08
C ASP A 267 -0.24 -14.63 4.10
N PRO A 268 1.09 -14.72 4.06
CA PRO A 268 1.95 -13.53 4.05
C PRO A 268 1.73 -12.63 2.85
N ASP A 269 1.10 -13.12 1.77
CA ASP A 269 0.78 -12.41 0.53
C ASP A 269 -0.67 -11.86 0.50
N PHE A 270 -1.33 -11.74 1.63
CA PHE A 270 -2.76 -11.47 1.73
C PHE A 270 -3.20 -10.21 0.97
N GLN A 271 -2.51 -9.07 1.16
CA GLN A 271 -2.86 -7.82 0.47
C GLN A 271 -2.46 -7.85 -1.00
N ARG A 272 -1.35 -8.49 -1.33
CA ARG A 272 -0.91 -8.72 -2.71
C ARG A 272 -1.92 -9.56 -3.49
N ARG A 273 -2.37 -10.67 -2.90
CA ARG A 273 -3.38 -11.55 -3.47
C ARG A 273 -4.72 -10.83 -3.65
N ASP A 274 -5.15 -10.04 -2.66
CA ASP A 274 -6.37 -9.27 -2.72
C ASP A 274 -6.39 -8.29 -3.91
N LEU A 275 -5.28 -7.57 -4.15
CA LEU A 275 -5.16 -6.67 -5.30
C LEU A 275 -5.13 -7.45 -6.62
N TRP A 276 -4.33 -8.52 -6.70
CA TRP A 276 -4.23 -9.35 -7.90
C TRP A 276 -5.59 -9.93 -8.29
N ASP A 277 -6.24 -10.62 -7.38
CA ASP A 277 -7.53 -11.29 -7.62
C ASP A 277 -8.63 -10.30 -7.98
N SER A 278 -8.62 -9.12 -7.37
CA SER A 278 -9.60 -8.08 -7.66
C SER A 278 -9.49 -7.60 -9.12
N ILE A 279 -8.29 -7.37 -9.61
CA ILE A 279 -8.06 -6.96 -11.00
C ILE A 279 -8.39 -8.10 -11.98
N GLU A 280 -7.96 -9.34 -11.72
CA GLU A 280 -8.28 -10.51 -12.56
C GLU A 280 -9.79 -10.77 -12.66
N ASN A 281 -10.55 -10.44 -11.63
CA ASN A 281 -12.01 -10.60 -11.61
C ASN A 281 -12.76 -9.38 -12.16
N GLY A 282 -12.06 -8.34 -12.65
CA GLY A 282 -12.66 -7.12 -13.18
C GLY A 282 -13.21 -6.17 -12.09
N HIS A 283 -12.82 -6.38 -10.83
CA HIS A 283 -13.18 -5.53 -9.70
C HIS A 283 -12.08 -4.49 -9.46
N PHE A 284 -12.01 -3.51 -10.34
CA PHE A 284 -10.93 -2.53 -10.37
C PHE A 284 -10.94 -1.63 -9.14
N ALA A 285 -9.75 -1.43 -8.56
CA ALA A 285 -9.56 -0.53 -7.44
C ALA A 285 -9.50 0.92 -7.91
N GLU A 286 -10.18 1.82 -7.22
CA GLU A 286 -10.29 3.24 -7.60
C GLU A 286 -9.96 4.17 -6.43
N TRP A 287 -9.31 5.29 -6.75
CA TRP A 287 -9.05 6.40 -5.83
C TRP A 287 -9.35 7.72 -6.50
N GLU A 288 -10.00 8.63 -5.78
CA GLU A 288 -10.15 10.02 -6.19
C GLU A 288 -8.91 10.82 -5.80
N LEU A 289 -8.31 11.53 -6.75
CA LEU A 289 -7.25 12.49 -6.47
C LEU A 289 -7.89 13.79 -5.99
N GLY A 290 -7.53 14.19 -4.78
CA GLY A 290 -7.88 15.46 -4.20
C GLY A 290 -6.65 16.33 -3.99
N VAL A 291 -6.85 17.65 -4.00
CA VAL A 291 -5.82 18.64 -3.68
C VAL A 291 -6.30 19.62 -2.62
N GLN A 292 -5.41 19.94 -1.71
CA GLN A 292 -5.54 21.12 -0.83
C GLN A 292 -4.61 22.19 -1.37
N MET A 293 -5.03 23.44 -1.40
CA MET A 293 -4.23 24.54 -1.95
C MET A 293 -4.28 25.76 -1.02
N ILE A 294 -3.11 26.39 -0.83
CA ILE A 294 -2.91 27.62 -0.07
C ILE A 294 -2.20 28.61 -1.00
N GLU A 295 -2.65 29.88 -0.98
CA GLU A 295 -1.96 30.95 -1.70
C GLU A 295 -0.61 31.24 -1.01
N GLU A 296 0.44 31.53 -1.77
CA GLU A 296 1.79 31.81 -1.23
C GLU A 296 1.79 32.91 -0.13
N LYS A 297 0.97 33.94 -0.31
CA LYS A 297 0.84 35.03 0.67
C LYS A 297 0.27 34.63 2.03
N ASP A 298 -0.40 33.47 2.08
CA ASP A 298 -1.09 32.94 3.25
C ASP A 298 -0.24 31.88 3.99
N GLU A 299 1.04 31.73 3.64
CA GLU A 299 1.98 30.74 4.21
C GLU A 299 2.01 30.76 5.74
N PHE A 300 2.00 31.96 6.32
CA PHE A 300 2.12 32.16 7.77
C PHE A 300 0.79 32.48 8.49
N MET A 301 -0.35 32.19 7.85
CA MET A 301 -1.68 32.43 8.44
C MET A 301 -2.12 31.39 9.48
N PHE A 302 -1.42 30.26 9.55
CA PHE A 302 -1.82 29.10 10.34
C PHE A 302 -1.00 29.03 11.63
N ASP A 303 -1.51 28.29 12.61
CA ASP A 303 -0.81 27.93 13.84
C ASP A 303 0.18 26.75 13.67
N PHE A 304 0.37 26.31 12.44
CA PHE A 304 1.35 25.30 12.02
C PHE A 304 2.13 25.78 10.79
N ASP A 305 3.35 25.29 10.62
CA ASP A 305 4.14 25.54 9.42
C ASP A 305 3.64 24.67 8.26
N VAL A 306 3.29 25.29 7.14
CA VAL A 306 2.76 24.60 5.96
C VAL A 306 3.79 23.70 5.26
N LEU A 307 5.09 23.91 5.55
CA LEU A 307 6.22 23.13 5.02
C LEU A 307 6.67 22.01 5.96
N ASP A 308 6.06 21.87 7.14
CA ASP A 308 6.41 20.85 8.11
C ASP A 308 5.78 19.50 7.72
N ALA A 309 6.61 18.52 7.36
CA ALA A 309 6.19 17.17 6.96
C ALA A 309 5.53 16.36 8.10
N THR A 310 5.58 16.84 9.35
CA THR A 310 4.87 16.24 10.49
C THR A 310 3.48 16.84 10.72
N LYS A 311 3.04 17.76 9.86
CA LYS A 311 1.77 18.49 9.98
C LYS A 311 0.82 18.16 8.82
N ILE A 312 -0.46 18.02 9.16
CA ILE A 312 -1.55 18.04 8.19
C ILE A 312 -2.08 19.47 8.03
N TRP A 313 -2.81 19.68 6.94
CA TRP A 313 -3.72 20.81 6.79
C TRP A 313 -5.13 20.29 7.07
N PRO A 314 -5.74 20.57 8.24
CA PRO A 314 -7.08 20.06 8.55
C PRO A 314 -8.09 20.41 7.45
N GLU A 315 -8.90 19.44 7.03
CA GLU A 315 -9.85 19.63 5.90
C GLU A 315 -10.90 20.71 6.20
N GLU A 316 -11.16 20.97 7.47
CA GLU A 316 -12.07 22.03 7.95
C GLU A 316 -11.50 23.44 7.72
N ILE A 317 -10.16 23.56 7.63
CA ILE A 317 -9.47 24.84 7.39
C ILE A 317 -9.13 24.96 5.90
N VAL A 318 -8.57 23.89 5.29
CA VAL A 318 -8.20 23.85 3.89
C VAL A 318 -8.88 22.64 3.24
N PRO A 319 -10.06 22.81 2.63
CA PRO A 319 -10.83 21.69 2.08
C PRO A 319 -10.12 20.96 0.93
N VAL A 320 -10.26 19.65 0.89
CA VAL A 320 -9.79 18.79 -0.23
C VAL A 320 -10.73 18.94 -1.42
N LYS A 321 -10.19 19.36 -2.57
CA LYS A 321 -10.91 19.49 -3.84
C LYS A 321 -10.59 18.29 -4.72
N LYS A 322 -11.58 17.46 -5.02
CA LYS A 322 -11.45 16.32 -5.94
C LYS A 322 -11.27 16.82 -7.36
N ILE A 323 -10.23 16.32 -8.05
CA ILE A 323 -9.85 16.78 -9.40
C ILE A 323 -9.82 15.67 -10.44
N GLY A 324 -9.73 14.41 -10.05
CA GLY A 324 -9.68 13.28 -10.97
C GLY A 324 -9.79 11.95 -10.23
N LYS A 325 -9.71 10.86 -11.00
CA LYS A 325 -9.81 9.49 -10.51
C LYS A 325 -8.71 8.61 -11.11
N MET A 326 -8.09 7.79 -10.30
CA MET A 326 -7.23 6.71 -10.74
C MET A 326 -7.95 5.37 -10.63
N THR A 327 -7.84 4.55 -11.67
CA THR A 327 -8.37 3.18 -11.70
C THR A 327 -7.23 2.21 -12.03
N LEU A 328 -7.00 1.21 -11.18
CA LEU A 328 -6.06 0.12 -11.45
C LEU A 328 -6.80 -1.02 -12.16
N ASN A 329 -6.47 -1.27 -13.41
CA ASN A 329 -7.22 -2.17 -14.28
C ASN A 329 -6.39 -3.29 -14.92
N ARG A 330 -5.08 -3.35 -14.65
CA ARG A 330 -4.21 -4.37 -15.22
C ARG A 330 -3.09 -4.80 -14.26
N ASN A 331 -2.97 -6.10 -14.04
CA ASN A 331 -1.83 -6.68 -13.32
C ASN A 331 -0.55 -6.63 -14.18
N VAL A 332 0.60 -6.72 -13.52
CA VAL A 332 1.89 -6.86 -14.20
C VAL A 332 2.00 -8.20 -14.92
N ASP A 333 2.70 -8.23 -16.04
CA ASP A 333 3.04 -9.48 -16.73
C ASP A 333 4.23 -10.20 -16.06
N ASN A 334 5.19 -9.41 -15.53
CA ASN A 334 6.35 -9.93 -14.82
C ASN A 334 6.75 -9.03 -13.64
N VAL A 335 6.72 -9.61 -12.44
CA VAL A 335 6.99 -8.88 -11.20
C VAL A 335 8.40 -8.30 -11.16
N PHE A 336 9.42 -9.03 -11.63
CA PHE A 336 10.79 -8.53 -11.63
C PHE A 336 10.96 -7.38 -12.62
N ALA A 337 10.55 -7.58 -13.87
CA ALA A 337 10.72 -6.60 -14.93
C ALA A 337 9.98 -5.28 -14.68
N GLU A 338 8.79 -5.36 -14.07
CA GLU A 338 7.90 -4.21 -13.89
C GLU A 338 7.90 -3.69 -12.45
N THR A 339 7.62 -4.53 -11.44
CA THR A 339 7.50 -4.11 -10.04
C THR A 339 8.85 -3.94 -9.35
N GLU A 340 9.79 -4.87 -9.59
CA GLU A 340 11.09 -4.81 -8.92
C GLU A 340 11.99 -3.75 -9.54
N GLN A 341 11.98 -3.60 -10.86
CA GLN A 341 12.84 -2.66 -11.56
C GLN A 341 12.28 -1.23 -11.68
N VAL A 342 11.01 -0.98 -11.29
CA VAL A 342 10.50 0.40 -11.32
C VAL A 342 11.27 1.29 -10.36
N ALA A 343 11.66 2.46 -10.86
CA ALA A 343 12.34 3.52 -10.12
C ALA A 343 11.40 4.72 -9.95
N PHE A 344 11.05 5.06 -8.72
CA PHE A 344 10.31 6.27 -8.38
C PHE A 344 11.27 7.34 -7.88
N HIS A 345 10.97 8.59 -8.21
CA HIS A 345 11.73 9.72 -7.73
C HIS A 345 10.82 10.95 -7.56
N PRO A 346 10.67 11.52 -6.36
CA PRO A 346 9.84 12.71 -6.16
C PRO A 346 10.31 13.93 -6.95
N GLY A 347 11.56 13.91 -7.44
CA GLY A 347 12.10 14.91 -8.36
C GLY A 347 11.67 14.75 -9.82
N ASN A 348 10.98 13.67 -10.19
CA ASN A 348 10.36 13.57 -11.51
C ASN A 348 9.09 14.41 -11.52
N VAL A 349 9.20 15.63 -12.00
CA VAL A 349 8.10 16.60 -12.12
C VAL A 349 7.94 17.04 -13.58
N VAL A 350 6.78 17.60 -13.89
CA VAL A 350 6.46 18.19 -15.20
C VAL A 350 6.23 19.69 -15.06
N PRO A 351 6.25 20.50 -16.13
CA PRO A 351 5.94 21.92 -16.04
C PRO A 351 4.65 22.16 -15.25
N GLY A 352 4.67 23.15 -14.36
CA GLY A 352 3.52 23.49 -13.53
C GLY A 352 3.44 22.78 -12.17
N ILE A 353 4.36 21.85 -11.88
CA ILE A 353 4.53 21.24 -10.55
C ILE A 353 5.97 21.45 -10.12
N ASP A 354 6.19 22.07 -8.97
CA ASP A 354 7.53 22.40 -8.47
C ASP A 354 7.66 22.09 -6.97
N PHE A 355 8.85 22.24 -6.44
CA PHE A 355 9.22 21.92 -5.05
C PHE A 355 9.00 23.10 -4.13
N THR A 356 9.13 22.82 -2.85
CA THR A 356 9.15 23.82 -1.75
C THR A 356 10.42 23.65 -0.92
N ASN A 357 10.58 24.51 0.07
CA ASN A 357 11.68 24.45 1.02
C ASN A 357 11.43 23.46 2.18
N ASP A 358 10.52 22.51 2.04
CA ASP A 358 10.36 21.39 2.97
C ASP A 358 11.70 20.63 3.12
N PRO A 359 12.34 20.60 4.29
CA PRO A 359 13.68 20.05 4.46
C PRO A 359 13.72 18.52 4.22
N LEU A 360 12.62 17.83 4.48
CA LEU A 360 12.52 16.40 4.22
C LEU A 360 12.38 16.13 2.71
N LEU A 361 11.57 16.92 2.00
CA LEU A 361 11.44 16.82 0.54
C LEU A 361 12.79 17.04 -0.15
N GLN A 362 13.52 18.09 0.24
CA GLN A 362 14.79 18.43 -0.36
C GLN A 362 15.80 17.28 -0.28
N GLY A 363 15.91 16.57 0.85
CA GLY A 363 16.78 15.41 0.98
C GLY A 363 16.34 14.22 0.10
N ARG A 364 15.04 14.06 -0.11
CA ARG A 364 14.49 13.03 -1.00
C ARG A 364 14.86 13.24 -2.46
N LEU A 365 15.07 14.51 -2.89
CA LEU A 365 15.48 14.82 -4.27
C LEU A 365 16.88 14.29 -4.61
N PHE A 366 17.71 14.03 -3.63
CA PHE A 366 18.99 13.35 -3.81
C PHE A 366 18.86 11.83 -3.64
N SER A 367 18.33 11.39 -2.51
CA SER A 367 18.36 9.98 -2.09
C SER A 367 17.75 9.01 -3.11
N TYR A 368 16.65 9.37 -3.76
CA TYR A 368 15.96 8.47 -4.70
C TYR A 368 16.73 8.23 -6.01
N ILE A 369 17.57 9.14 -6.45
CA ILE A 369 18.49 8.91 -7.58
C ILE A 369 19.65 8.06 -7.13
N ASP A 370 20.28 8.43 -6.01
CA ASP A 370 21.49 7.79 -5.49
C ASP A 370 21.29 6.29 -5.29
N THR A 371 20.20 5.91 -4.61
CA THR A 371 19.90 4.50 -4.33
C THR A 371 19.66 3.65 -5.59
N GLN A 372 19.18 4.23 -6.70
CA GLN A 372 18.93 3.50 -7.95
C GLN A 372 20.20 3.14 -8.73
N LEU A 373 21.28 3.87 -8.57
CA LEU A 373 22.48 3.70 -9.38
C LEU A 373 23.08 2.29 -9.26
N ILE A 374 23.27 1.78 -8.06
CA ILE A 374 23.77 0.42 -7.85
C ILE A 374 22.66 -0.60 -8.02
N ARG A 375 21.50 -0.32 -7.44
CA ARG A 375 20.38 -1.25 -7.44
C ARG A 375 19.92 -1.65 -8.86
N LEU A 376 19.92 -0.71 -9.79
CA LEU A 376 19.42 -0.91 -11.16
C LEU A 376 20.53 -0.88 -12.23
N GLY A 377 21.80 -0.98 -11.84
CA GLY A 377 22.90 -1.21 -12.75
C GLY A 377 23.43 0.04 -13.46
N GLY A 378 23.38 1.21 -12.83
CA GLY A 378 24.02 2.42 -13.31
C GLY A 378 23.06 3.52 -13.81
N PRO A 379 23.59 4.60 -14.40
CA PRO A 379 22.83 5.83 -14.67
C PRO A 379 21.74 5.66 -15.75
N ASN A 380 21.80 4.60 -16.56
CA ASN A 380 20.82 4.34 -17.62
C ASN A 380 19.60 3.55 -17.13
N PHE A 381 19.35 3.46 -15.81
CA PHE A 381 18.16 2.79 -15.27
C PHE A 381 16.84 3.37 -15.79
N THR A 382 16.84 4.62 -16.25
CA THR A 382 15.68 5.25 -16.89
C THR A 382 15.33 4.65 -18.26
N GLU A 383 16.25 3.86 -18.85
CA GLU A 383 16.02 3.13 -20.12
C GLU A 383 15.37 1.75 -19.90
N ILE A 384 15.31 1.25 -18.67
CA ILE A 384 14.53 0.04 -18.34
C ILE A 384 13.05 0.29 -18.74
N PRO A 385 12.39 -0.62 -19.46
CA PRO A 385 11.09 -0.39 -20.08
C PRO A 385 10.05 0.25 -19.17
N ILE A 386 9.92 -0.23 -17.94
CA ILE A 386 8.93 0.31 -16.98
C ILE A 386 9.25 1.77 -16.57
N ASN A 387 10.50 2.20 -16.63
CA ASN A 387 10.94 3.54 -16.25
C ASN A 387 10.92 4.54 -17.41
N ARG A 388 10.84 4.07 -18.66
CA ARG A 388 10.85 4.95 -19.84
C ARG A 388 9.66 5.87 -19.86
N ALA A 389 9.91 7.14 -20.21
CA ALA A 389 8.84 8.05 -20.58
C ALA A 389 8.16 7.59 -21.89
N VAL A 390 6.87 7.85 -22.03
CA VAL A 390 6.12 7.59 -23.29
C VAL A 390 6.43 8.65 -24.35
N CYS A 391 6.72 9.88 -23.93
CA CYS A 391 7.17 10.94 -24.82
C CYS A 391 8.65 10.76 -25.23
N PRO A 392 9.06 11.23 -26.41
CA PRO A 392 10.45 11.25 -26.82
C PRO A 392 11.30 12.09 -25.88
N PHE A 393 12.52 11.66 -25.59
CA PHE A 393 13.49 12.44 -24.81
C PHE A 393 14.80 12.59 -25.55
N HIS A 394 15.37 13.80 -25.51
CA HIS A 394 16.61 14.17 -26.19
C HIS A 394 17.54 14.91 -25.23
N ASN A 395 18.78 14.43 -25.11
CA ASN A 395 19.79 15.04 -24.25
C ASN A 395 21.21 14.75 -24.77
N ASN A 396 22.21 15.30 -24.09
CA ASN A 396 23.60 15.10 -24.40
C ASN A 396 24.26 13.96 -23.61
N GLN A 397 23.47 13.17 -22.89
CA GLN A 397 24.01 12.02 -22.14
C GLN A 397 24.31 10.88 -23.12
N ARG A 398 25.50 10.30 -22.95
CA ARG A 398 26.00 9.18 -23.76
C ARG A 398 26.44 8.07 -22.82
N ASN A 399 27.07 7.10 -23.14
CA ASN A 399 27.80 6.08 -22.35
C ASN A 399 27.13 5.64 -21.01
N GLY A 400 27.85 4.90 -20.20
CA GLY A 400 27.41 4.34 -18.91
C GLY A 400 26.86 2.92 -19.05
N PHE A 401 26.80 2.18 -17.92
CA PHE A 401 26.35 0.80 -17.90
C PHE A 401 24.94 0.65 -18.50
N SER A 402 24.76 -0.44 -19.25
CA SER A 402 23.47 -0.85 -19.83
C SER A 402 22.81 0.19 -20.76
N ARG A 403 23.62 1.02 -21.43
CA ARG A 403 23.13 1.93 -22.46
C ARG A 403 22.49 1.16 -23.58
N GLN A 404 21.24 1.46 -23.93
CA GLN A 404 20.44 0.78 -24.97
C GLN A 404 20.20 1.67 -26.20
N ARG A 405 20.30 2.99 -26.06
CA ARG A 405 20.13 3.93 -27.18
C ARG A 405 21.40 4.00 -28.02
N ILE A 406 21.19 4.12 -29.34
CA ILE A 406 22.25 4.40 -30.31
C ILE A 406 22.07 5.85 -30.75
N ASP A 407 22.76 6.77 -30.06
CA ASP A 407 22.72 8.18 -30.41
C ASP A 407 23.67 8.43 -31.59
N VAL A 408 23.14 9.02 -32.66
CA VAL A 408 23.92 9.33 -33.87
C VAL A 408 24.46 10.74 -33.83
N GLY A 409 25.58 10.98 -34.55
CA GLY A 409 26.23 12.29 -34.67
C GLY A 409 27.41 12.47 -33.70
N GLN A 410 28.19 13.52 -33.95
CA GLN A 410 29.44 13.78 -33.24
C GLN A 410 29.30 14.65 -31.97
N VAL A 411 28.11 15.26 -31.77
CA VAL A 411 27.89 16.24 -30.70
C VAL A 411 27.23 15.63 -29.50
N SER A 412 27.77 15.88 -28.30
CA SER A 412 27.23 15.47 -27.02
C SER A 412 27.38 16.55 -25.93
N TYR A 413 27.32 17.82 -26.33
CA TYR A 413 27.51 18.96 -25.43
C TYR A 413 26.70 20.18 -25.88
N HIS A 414 26.37 21.04 -24.96
CA HIS A 414 25.75 22.33 -25.16
C HIS A 414 26.73 23.44 -24.66
N LYS A 415 26.97 24.54 -25.36
CA LYS A 415 26.47 24.92 -26.69
C LYS A 415 27.40 24.38 -27.79
N ASN A 416 26.83 24.12 -28.96
CA ASN A 416 27.62 23.64 -30.10
C ASN A 416 27.22 24.36 -31.39
N SER A 417 28.17 24.47 -32.32
CA SER A 417 27.92 24.94 -33.67
C SER A 417 27.97 23.84 -34.74
N LEU A 418 28.38 22.61 -34.35
CA LEU A 418 28.52 21.48 -35.28
C LEU A 418 27.16 20.78 -35.59
N ALA A 419 26.12 21.05 -34.82
CA ALA A 419 24.79 20.53 -34.99
C ALA A 419 23.72 21.60 -34.68
N ASP A 420 23.94 22.83 -35.11
CA ASP A 420 23.02 23.95 -34.92
C ASP A 420 22.51 24.13 -33.49
N ASN A 421 23.40 23.92 -32.54
CA ASN A 421 23.11 23.91 -31.09
C ASN A 421 21.99 22.95 -30.66
N THR A 422 21.84 21.80 -31.31
CA THR A 422 20.84 20.77 -30.96
C THR A 422 21.46 19.60 -30.18
N PRO A 423 20.70 18.92 -29.27
CA PRO A 423 19.38 19.32 -28.78
C PRO A 423 19.43 20.64 -28.02
N SER A 424 18.51 21.54 -28.32
CA SER A 424 18.43 22.89 -27.74
C SER A 424 17.46 22.92 -26.55
N THR A 425 17.61 23.94 -25.69
CA THR A 425 16.66 24.23 -24.62
C THR A 425 15.37 24.78 -25.18
N SER A 426 14.22 24.48 -24.52
CA SER A 426 12.93 25.09 -24.79
C SER A 426 12.63 26.18 -23.79
N SER A 427 12.04 27.29 -24.22
CA SER A 427 11.54 28.29 -23.29
C SER A 427 10.30 27.80 -22.54
N ALA A 428 9.95 28.41 -21.41
CA ALA A 428 8.72 28.07 -20.69
C ALA A 428 7.45 28.19 -21.55
N LYS A 429 7.43 29.10 -22.52
CA LYS A 429 6.32 29.27 -23.48
C LYS A 429 6.21 28.13 -24.49
N GLU A 430 7.30 27.40 -24.70
CA GLU A 430 7.42 26.22 -25.56
C GLU A 430 7.34 24.92 -24.79
N GLY A 431 6.88 24.96 -23.52
CA GLY A 431 6.74 23.80 -22.65
C GLY A 431 8.02 23.41 -21.89
N GLY A 432 9.08 24.25 -21.92
CA GLY A 432 10.28 24.03 -21.10
C GLY A 432 10.00 24.20 -19.61
N PHE A 433 10.52 23.30 -18.78
CA PHE A 433 10.41 23.43 -17.34
C PHE A 433 11.23 24.64 -16.82
N ALA A 434 10.58 25.50 -16.07
CA ALA A 434 11.23 26.60 -15.36
C ALA A 434 10.87 26.56 -13.88
N HIS A 435 11.87 26.53 -13.01
CA HIS A 435 11.65 26.59 -11.58
C HIS A 435 10.97 27.91 -11.16
N TYR A 436 10.10 27.79 -10.17
CA TYR A 436 9.47 28.94 -9.55
C TYR A 436 10.54 29.85 -8.92
N GLN A 437 10.48 31.15 -9.23
CA GLN A 437 11.45 32.11 -8.73
C GLN A 437 10.98 32.64 -7.38
N GLU A 438 11.58 32.13 -6.30
CA GLU A 438 11.30 32.52 -4.94
C GLU A 438 12.43 33.42 -4.39
N LYS A 439 12.06 34.50 -3.70
CA LYS A 439 13.03 35.31 -3.00
C LYS A 439 13.41 34.62 -1.70
N VAL A 440 14.70 34.39 -1.46
CA VAL A 440 15.24 33.91 -0.20
C VAL A 440 15.99 35.05 0.49
N ASP A 441 15.68 35.28 1.77
CA ASP A 441 16.34 36.28 2.59
C ASP A 441 16.72 35.62 3.94
N GLY A 442 18.02 35.45 4.20
CA GLY A 442 18.49 34.81 5.43
C GLY A 442 19.97 34.53 5.45
N ARG A 443 20.44 34.00 6.57
CA ARG A 443 21.82 33.55 6.75
C ARG A 443 21.93 32.04 6.50
N ILE A 444 23.06 31.59 5.98
CA ILE A 444 23.39 30.16 5.90
C ILE A 444 23.71 29.69 7.31
N ILE A 445 22.85 28.87 7.89
CA ILE A 445 22.95 28.37 9.27
C ILE A 445 22.47 26.91 9.36
N GLN A 446 22.91 26.21 10.39
CA GLN A 446 22.37 24.91 10.79
C GLN A 446 21.41 25.11 11.98
N ALA A 447 20.15 25.40 11.68
CA ALA A 447 19.11 25.61 12.68
C ALA A 447 17.73 25.31 12.08
N ARG A 448 16.74 25.14 12.94
CA ARG A 448 15.33 24.95 12.58
C ARG A 448 14.51 26.17 12.99
N SER A 449 13.51 26.51 12.20
CA SER A 449 12.56 27.59 12.53
C SER A 449 11.79 27.28 13.82
N GLU A 450 11.44 28.32 14.56
CA GLU A 450 10.54 28.24 15.72
C GLU A 450 9.17 27.66 15.35
N SER A 451 8.69 27.90 14.11
CA SER A 451 7.42 27.39 13.59
C SER A 451 7.33 25.85 13.52
N PHE A 452 8.48 25.16 13.62
CA PHE A 452 8.55 23.69 13.65
C PHE A 452 8.57 23.09 15.06
N LYS A 453 8.50 23.90 16.13
CA LYS A 453 8.70 23.42 17.52
C LYS A 453 7.44 22.83 18.17
N ASP A 454 6.27 23.06 17.64
CA ASP A 454 5.06 22.44 18.16
C ASP A 454 4.95 20.99 17.68
N HIS A 455 5.19 20.05 18.57
CA HIS A 455 5.18 18.61 18.26
C HIS A 455 3.90 17.91 18.73
N PHE A 456 3.07 18.51 19.56
CA PHE A 456 1.98 17.83 20.26
C PHE A 456 0.58 18.30 19.89
N SER A 457 0.37 19.53 19.43
CA SER A 457 -0.97 20.06 19.11
C SER A 457 -1.71 19.21 18.08
N GLN A 458 -1.06 18.82 16.97
CA GLN A 458 -1.71 17.99 15.97
C GLN A 458 -1.76 16.50 16.36
N ALA A 459 -0.85 16.01 17.17
CA ALA A 459 -0.97 14.69 17.80
C ALA A 459 -2.21 14.62 18.70
N ARG A 460 -2.48 15.69 19.46
CA ARG A 460 -3.71 15.84 20.26
C ARG A 460 -4.95 15.97 19.40
N LEU A 461 -4.91 16.76 18.33
CA LEU A 461 -5.99 16.86 17.35
C LEU A 461 -6.37 15.46 16.81
N PHE A 462 -5.38 14.67 16.42
CA PHE A 462 -5.59 13.30 15.94
C PHE A 462 -6.29 12.45 17.02
N TRP A 463 -5.77 12.45 18.25
CA TRP A 463 -6.38 11.72 19.37
C TRP A 463 -7.83 12.12 19.61
N ASN A 464 -8.11 13.43 19.65
CA ASN A 464 -9.46 13.94 19.83
C ASN A 464 -10.43 13.52 18.73
N SER A 465 -9.93 13.27 17.54
CA SER A 465 -10.71 12.90 16.36
C SER A 465 -11.11 11.43 16.33
N MET A 466 -10.46 10.60 17.14
CA MET A 466 -10.67 9.14 17.14
C MET A 466 -11.94 8.75 17.89
N SER A 467 -12.69 7.79 17.36
CA SER A 467 -13.81 7.13 18.03
C SER A 467 -13.33 6.32 19.25
N PRO A 468 -14.22 5.95 20.20
CA PRO A 468 -13.82 5.14 21.34
C PRO A 468 -13.12 3.84 21.01
N PRO A 469 -13.57 3.03 20.01
CA PRO A 469 -12.82 1.84 19.58
C PRO A 469 -11.43 2.16 19.04
N GLU A 470 -11.28 3.19 18.21
CA GLU A 470 -9.98 3.59 17.67
C GLU A 470 -9.02 4.02 18.78
N LYS A 471 -9.50 4.77 19.80
CA LYS A 471 -8.70 5.11 20.97
C LYS A 471 -8.23 3.90 21.75
N GLN A 472 -9.10 2.90 21.94
CA GLN A 472 -8.73 1.67 22.62
C GLN A 472 -7.67 0.90 21.82
N HIS A 473 -7.82 0.80 20.50
CA HIS A 473 -6.84 0.14 19.64
C HIS A 473 -5.47 0.84 19.66
N ILE A 474 -5.44 2.17 19.76
CA ILE A 474 -4.19 2.93 19.93
C ILE A 474 -3.52 2.58 21.26
N ILE A 475 -4.27 2.56 22.37
CA ILE A 475 -3.77 2.17 23.69
C ILE A 475 -3.22 0.75 23.66
N ASP A 476 -3.97 -0.18 23.08
CA ASP A 476 -3.58 -1.59 22.95
C ASP A 476 -2.31 -1.74 22.11
N ALA A 477 -2.19 -0.97 21.03
CA ALA A 477 -1.01 -0.95 20.17
C ALA A 477 0.23 -0.44 20.91
N PHE A 478 0.13 0.68 21.63
CA PHE A 478 1.23 1.17 22.47
C PHE A 478 1.61 0.15 23.53
N THR A 479 0.63 -0.41 24.23
CA THR A 479 0.88 -1.43 25.26
C THR A 479 1.59 -2.64 24.70
N PHE A 480 1.20 -3.10 23.51
CA PHE A 480 1.84 -4.23 22.83
C PHE A 480 3.26 -3.90 22.36
N GLU A 481 3.44 -2.78 21.66
CA GLU A 481 4.72 -2.43 21.04
C GLU A 481 5.76 -2.01 22.08
N VAL A 482 5.39 -1.09 22.98
CA VAL A 482 6.28 -0.60 24.05
C VAL A 482 6.47 -1.64 25.14
N GLY A 483 5.47 -2.48 25.40
CA GLY A 483 5.57 -3.58 26.37
C GLY A 483 6.62 -4.64 26.02
N LYS A 484 7.07 -4.69 24.78
CA LYS A 484 8.18 -5.57 24.34
C LYS A 484 9.57 -4.93 24.45
N VAL A 485 9.63 -3.63 24.71
CA VAL A 485 10.89 -2.91 24.95
C VAL A 485 11.49 -3.40 26.27
N LYS A 486 12.75 -3.83 26.25
CA LYS A 486 13.43 -4.40 27.43
C LYS A 486 13.87 -3.32 28.40
N SER A 487 14.31 -2.15 27.88
CA SER A 487 14.76 -1.03 28.68
C SER A 487 13.58 -0.33 29.37
N GLU A 488 13.52 -0.46 30.71
CA GLU A 488 12.51 0.24 31.53
C GLU A 488 12.60 1.77 31.40
N SER A 489 13.82 2.30 31.30
CA SER A 489 14.03 3.74 31.13
C SER A 489 13.49 4.25 29.79
N VAL A 490 13.59 3.48 28.72
CA VAL A 490 13.00 3.83 27.41
C VAL A 490 11.48 3.78 27.49
N ARG A 491 10.90 2.74 28.11
CA ARG A 491 9.44 2.67 28.33
C ARG A 491 8.93 3.89 29.09
N GLN A 492 9.63 4.30 30.15
CA GLN A 492 9.27 5.49 30.93
C GLN A 492 9.34 6.77 30.08
N GLN A 493 10.42 6.98 29.33
CA GLN A 493 10.57 8.14 28.45
C GLN A 493 9.44 8.23 27.41
N VAL A 494 8.99 7.10 26.85
CA VAL A 494 7.88 7.05 25.90
C VAL A 494 6.60 7.60 26.55
N VAL A 495 6.20 7.10 27.72
CA VAL A 495 4.97 7.59 28.37
C VAL A 495 5.10 9.03 28.85
N ASP A 496 6.28 9.46 29.28
CA ASP A 496 6.58 10.85 29.63
C ASP A 496 6.49 11.79 28.43
N MET A 497 6.78 11.33 27.22
CA MET A 497 6.56 12.06 25.97
C MET A 497 5.07 12.14 25.63
N PHE A 498 4.35 11.01 25.69
CA PHE A 498 2.95 10.95 25.23
C PHE A 498 1.94 11.51 26.25
N VAL A 499 2.35 11.82 27.50
CA VAL A 499 1.52 12.59 28.44
C VAL A 499 1.16 13.96 27.87
N HIS A 500 2.00 14.53 27.01
CA HIS A 500 1.74 15.79 26.32
C HIS A 500 0.65 15.69 25.24
N VAL A 501 0.36 14.49 24.75
CA VAL A 501 -0.77 14.23 23.85
C VAL A 501 -2.05 14.05 24.65
N ASP A 502 -2.09 13.06 25.55
CA ASP A 502 -3.24 12.79 26.41
C ASP A 502 -2.79 12.08 27.70
N LYS A 503 -3.13 12.70 28.84
CA LYS A 503 -2.68 12.20 30.15
C LYS A 503 -3.33 10.89 30.55
N GLU A 504 -4.63 10.72 30.25
CA GLU A 504 -5.35 9.48 30.56
C GLU A 504 -4.80 8.31 29.73
N MET A 505 -4.65 8.51 28.43
CA MET A 505 -4.03 7.53 27.53
C MET A 505 -2.64 7.11 28.02
N ALA A 506 -1.76 8.07 28.31
CA ALA A 506 -0.39 7.79 28.75
C ALA A 506 -0.35 7.06 30.11
N THR A 507 -1.28 7.38 31.01
CA THR A 507 -1.41 6.69 32.31
C THR A 507 -1.82 5.23 32.13
N ILE A 508 -2.83 4.94 31.30
CA ILE A 508 -3.29 3.57 31.02
C ILE A 508 -2.16 2.76 30.39
N ILE A 509 -1.43 3.35 29.43
CA ILE A 509 -0.27 2.70 28.80
C ILE A 509 0.81 2.41 29.85
N ALA A 510 1.16 3.36 30.72
CA ALA A 510 2.17 3.19 31.77
C ALA A 510 1.84 2.02 32.70
N GLU A 511 0.58 1.91 33.13
CA GLU A 511 0.09 0.78 33.92
C GLU A 511 0.26 -0.55 33.17
N GLY A 512 -0.12 -0.58 31.87
CA GLY A 512 -0.04 -1.76 31.02
C GLY A 512 1.38 -2.25 30.73
N ILE A 513 2.38 -1.36 30.73
CA ILE A 513 3.79 -1.70 30.46
C ILE A 513 4.68 -1.70 31.73
N GLY A 514 4.10 -1.47 32.90
CA GLY A 514 4.78 -1.62 34.18
C GLY A 514 5.81 -0.53 34.46
N VAL A 515 5.49 0.74 34.18
CA VAL A 515 6.33 1.91 34.52
C VAL A 515 5.54 2.92 35.36
N ASN A 516 6.22 3.95 35.88
CA ASN A 516 5.59 4.94 36.72
C ASN A 516 4.59 5.78 35.95
N THR A 517 3.54 6.25 36.63
CA THR A 517 2.59 7.22 36.06
C THR A 517 3.33 8.45 35.55
N PRO A 518 3.16 8.83 34.27
CA PRO A 518 3.89 9.96 33.71
C PRO A 518 3.43 11.29 34.31
N VAL A 519 4.36 12.23 34.47
CA VAL A 519 4.11 13.57 34.99
C VAL A 519 4.32 14.59 33.89
N GLY A 520 3.29 15.38 33.61
CA GLY A 520 3.34 16.44 32.60
C GLY A 520 1.97 17.07 32.34
N GLU A 521 1.97 18.08 31.53
CA GLU A 521 0.76 18.77 31.05
C GLU A 521 0.47 18.34 29.61
N GLN A 522 -0.76 17.94 29.36
CA GLN A 522 -1.21 17.64 28.01
C GLN A 522 -1.49 18.91 27.20
N SER A 523 -1.44 18.81 25.88
CA SER A 523 -1.84 19.87 24.95
C SER A 523 -3.28 20.33 25.26
N THR A 524 -3.51 21.64 25.18
CA THR A 524 -4.80 22.26 25.41
C THR A 524 -5.74 22.20 24.20
N VAL A 525 -5.31 21.64 23.07
CA VAL A 525 -6.10 21.51 21.85
C VAL A 525 -7.35 20.68 22.12
N SER A 526 -8.52 21.28 21.92
CA SER A 526 -9.83 20.62 22.03
C SER A 526 -10.49 20.33 20.69
N ALA A 527 -9.94 20.84 19.59
CA ALA A 527 -10.45 20.61 18.24
C ALA A 527 -10.38 19.13 17.84
N SER A 528 -11.27 18.73 16.95
CA SER A 528 -11.28 17.44 16.28
C SER A 528 -11.55 17.61 14.79
N SER A 529 -11.08 16.66 13.97
CA SER A 529 -11.31 16.60 12.53
C SER A 529 -11.97 15.28 12.18
N PRO A 530 -13.29 15.26 11.86
CA PRO A 530 -14.02 14.04 11.54
C PRO A 530 -13.42 13.22 10.38
N ALA A 531 -12.72 13.88 9.45
CA ALA A 531 -12.05 13.22 8.33
C ALA A 531 -10.93 12.28 8.76
N LEU A 532 -10.39 12.42 9.96
CA LEU A 532 -9.30 11.57 10.49
C LEU A 532 -9.78 10.24 11.02
N SER A 533 -11.05 10.12 11.43
CA SER A 533 -11.63 8.88 11.99
C SER A 533 -12.13 7.95 10.89
N GLN A 534 -11.79 6.67 10.99
CA GLN A 534 -12.33 5.62 10.12
C GLN A 534 -13.82 5.34 10.40
N ALA A 535 -14.36 5.77 11.52
CA ALA A 535 -15.78 5.64 11.84
C ALA A 535 -16.69 6.39 10.84
N ASN A 536 -16.13 7.39 10.14
CA ASN A 536 -16.84 8.22 9.16
C ASN A 536 -16.62 7.76 7.70
N THR A 537 -16.00 6.61 7.48
CA THR A 537 -15.71 6.09 6.13
C THR A 537 -16.94 5.50 5.44
N ALA A 538 -16.94 5.53 4.11
CA ALA A 538 -17.92 4.79 3.31
C ALA A 538 -17.73 3.28 3.46
N SER A 539 -18.84 2.52 3.40
CA SER A 539 -18.86 1.07 3.59
C SER A 539 -19.68 0.38 2.53
N PHE A 540 -19.12 -0.65 1.89
CA PHE A 540 -19.76 -1.39 0.80
C PHE A 540 -19.52 -2.89 0.96
N PRO A 541 -20.48 -3.76 0.55
CA PRO A 541 -20.28 -5.21 0.56
C PRO A 541 -19.42 -5.69 -0.64
N TYR A 542 -19.27 -4.84 -1.64
CA TYR A 542 -18.59 -5.14 -2.91
C TYR A 542 -17.16 -5.60 -2.68
N THR A 543 -16.79 -6.73 -3.27
CA THR A 543 -15.49 -7.39 -3.22
C THR A 543 -15.06 -7.98 -1.86
N LEU A 544 -15.89 -7.87 -0.82
CA LEU A 544 -15.62 -8.55 0.44
C LEU A 544 -15.83 -10.06 0.31
N LYS A 545 -15.11 -10.84 1.12
CA LYS A 545 -15.09 -12.31 1.03
C LYS A 545 -15.88 -12.95 2.17
N VAL A 546 -16.88 -13.78 1.81
CA VAL A 546 -17.68 -14.56 2.76
C VAL A 546 -17.31 -16.02 2.69
N GLY A 547 -16.89 -16.60 3.82
CA GLY A 547 -16.67 -18.04 3.96
C GLY A 547 -17.99 -18.75 4.29
N VAL A 548 -18.45 -19.64 3.40
CA VAL A 548 -19.65 -20.47 3.59
C VAL A 548 -19.22 -21.82 4.13
N LEU A 549 -19.49 -22.07 5.43
CA LEU A 549 -19.09 -23.30 6.11
C LEU A 549 -20.15 -24.37 5.89
N ILE A 550 -19.83 -25.41 5.11
CA ILE A 550 -20.82 -26.33 4.56
C ILE A 550 -20.39 -27.81 4.61
N GLY A 551 -21.34 -28.69 4.93
CA GLY A 551 -21.18 -30.14 4.89
C GLY A 551 -22.38 -30.83 4.22
N ASN A 552 -22.34 -32.16 4.03
CA ASN A 552 -23.45 -32.91 3.44
C ASN A 552 -24.74 -32.77 4.24
N GLY A 553 -25.87 -32.77 3.56
CA GLY A 553 -27.20 -32.70 4.18
C GLY A 553 -27.68 -31.29 4.52
N PHE A 554 -27.04 -30.24 3.95
CA PHE A 554 -27.47 -28.85 4.11
C PHE A 554 -28.80 -28.55 3.42
N ASP A 555 -29.48 -27.45 3.80
CA ASP A 555 -30.68 -26.97 3.09
C ASP A 555 -30.26 -26.27 1.78
N GLY A 556 -30.46 -26.96 0.67
CA GLY A 556 -30.04 -26.47 -0.65
C GLY A 556 -30.84 -25.27 -1.15
N THR A 557 -32.10 -25.10 -0.68
CA THR A 557 -32.97 -23.98 -1.09
C THR A 557 -32.50 -22.69 -0.42
N GLU A 558 -32.29 -22.75 0.90
CA GLU A 558 -31.79 -21.64 1.71
C GLU A 558 -30.42 -21.17 1.22
N VAL A 559 -29.46 -22.10 1.05
CA VAL A 559 -28.11 -21.80 0.61
C VAL A 559 -28.10 -21.20 -0.79
N LYS A 560 -28.83 -21.75 -1.74
CA LYS A 560 -28.92 -21.24 -3.12
C LYS A 560 -29.43 -19.81 -3.16
N ALA A 561 -30.46 -19.48 -2.38
CA ALA A 561 -31.05 -18.15 -2.31
C ALA A 561 -30.06 -17.13 -1.70
N ALA A 562 -29.43 -17.48 -0.57
CA ALA A 562 -28.48 -16.62 0.13
C ALA A 562 -27.24 -16.34 -0.74
N VAL A 563 -26.60 -17.37 -1.29
CA VAL A 563 -25.40 -17.25 -2.13
C VAL A 563 -25.69 -16.45 -3.41
N LYS A 564 -26.87 -16.62 -4.02
CA LYS A 564 -27.27 -15.79 -5.17
C LYS A 564 -27.36 -14.32 -4.78
N ALA A 565 -27.95 -14.01 -3.63
CA ALA A 565 -28.04 -12.63 -3.15
C ALA A 565 -26.67 -12.02 -2.85
N PHE A 566 -25.76 -12.78 -2.22
CA PHE A 566 -24.39 -12.33 -1.95
C PHE A 566 -23.63 -11.99 -3.25
N LYS A 567 -23.66 -12.89 -4.23
CA LYS A 567 -23.02 -12.66 -5.53
C LYS A 567 -23.62 -11.46 -6.27
N ASN A 568 -24.92 -11.25 -6.20
CA ASN A 568 -25.59 -10.09 -6.80
C ASN A 568 -25.19 -8.77 -6.14
N ALA A 569 -24.76 -8.83 -4.86
CA ALA A 569 -24.21 -7.68 -4.13
C ALA A 569 -22.70 -7.48 -4.35
N GLY A 570 -22.08 -8.28 -5.23
CA GLY A 570 -20.65 -8.22 -5.53
C GLY A 570 -19.75 -8.87 -4.46
N ILE A 571 -20.33 -9.67 -3.56
CA ILE A 571 -19.59 -10.40 -2.53
C ILE A 571 -18.94 -11.65 -3.13
N THR A 572 -17.67 -11.86 -2.85
CA THR A 572 -16.95 -13.10 -3.19
C THR A 572 -17.30 -14.20 -2.19
N VAL A 573 -17.60 -15.39 -2.68
CA VAL A 573 -18.05 -16.53 -1.85
C VAL A 573 -17.07 -17.69 -1.97
N GLY A 574 -16.48 -18.10 -0.83
CA GLY A 574 -15.68 -19.32 -0.71
C GLY A 574 -16.48 -20.42 0.02
N PHE A 575 -16.54 -21.64 -0.53
CA PHE A 575 -17.17 -22.78 0.12
C PHE A 575 -16.13 -23.61 0.86
N VAL A 576 -16.22 -23.62 2.20
CA VAL A 576 -15.31 -24.30 3.10
C VAL A 576 -15.95 -25.56 3.66
N GLY A 577 -15.28 -26.69 3.51
CA GLY A 577 -15.75 -27.98 4.02
C GLY A 577 -14.63 -28.87 4.54
N GLU A 578 -14.94 -30.10 4.94
CA GLU A 578 -13.93 -31.05 5.46
C GLU A 578 -12.90 -31.48 4.39
N LYS A 579 -13.31 -31.51 3.13
CA LYS A 579 -12.49 -31.93 1.99
C LYS A 579 -12.95 -31.31 0.68
N LEU A 580 -12.05 -31.22 -0.28
CA LEU A 580 -12.37 -30.78 -1.64
C LEU A 580 -13.36 -31.74 -2.34
N GLY A 581 -14.09 -31.22 -3.32
CA GLY A 581 -15.04 -31.99 -4.11
C GLY A 581 -16.46 -31.48 -3.95
N PHE A 582 -17.46 -32.37 -3.88
CA PHE A 582 -18.86 -31.98 -3.81
C PHE A 582 -19.49 -32.38 -2.48
N VAL A 583 -20.29 -31.48 -1.92
CA VAL A 583 -21.26 -31.77 -0.86
C VAL A 583 -22.66 -31.74 -1.44
N THR A 584 -23.54 -32.59 -0.90
CA THR A 584 -24.92 -32.74 -1.40
C THR A 584 -25.89 -32.31 -0.34
N GLY A 585 -26.80 -31.40 -0.67
CA GLY A 585 -27.88 -30.94 0.18
C GLY A 585 -29.01 -31.97 0.31
N GLY A 586 -29.86 -31.81 1.30
CA GLY A 586 -31.02 -32.66 1.54
C GLY A 586 -32.00 -32.74 0.35
N ASN A 587 -32.02 -31.73 -0.50
CA ASN A 587 -32.82 -31.66 -1.74
C ASN A 587 -32.06 -32.12 -3.00
N GLY A 588 -30.88 -32.73 -2.86
CA GLY A 588 -30.07 -33.20 -3.97
C GLY A 588 -29.16 -32.13 -4.64
N LEU A 589 -29.21 -30.88 -4.21
CA LEU A 589 -28.34 -29.82 -4.73
C LEU A 589 -26.85 -30.15 -4.41
N LYS A 590 -26.02 -30.16 -5.45
CA LYS A 590 -24.58 -30.35 -5.32
C LYS A 590 -23.87 -28.99 -5.31
N VAL A 591 -23.02 -28.78 -4.32
CA VAL A 591 -22.16 -27.61 -4.22
C VAL A 591 -20.70 -28.05 -4.24
N LYS A 592 -19.88 -27.41 -5.09
CA LYS A 592 -18.44 -27.70 -5.15
C LYS A 592 -17.74 -26.98 -3.99
N VAL A 593 -17.10 -27.74 -3.14
CA VAL A 593 -16.20 -27.26 -2.08
C VAL A 593 -14.82 -27.12 -2.69
N ASN A 594 -14.30 -25.94 -2.70
CA ASN A 594 -12.99 -25.61 -3.28
C ASN A 594 -11.95 -25.15 -2.22
N GLU A 595 -12.38 -25.08 -0.96
CA GLU A 595 -11.55 -24.69 0.19
C GLU A 595 -11.84 -25.66 1.36
N THR A 596 -10.88 -25.89 2.24
CA THR A 596 -11.07 -26.81 3.37
C THR A 596 -10.71 -26.12 4.69
N PHE A 597 -11.27 -26.63 5.81
CA PHE A 597 -10.88 -26.16 7.16
C PHE A 597 -9.38 -26.33 7.45
N LEU A 598 -8.69 -27.23 6.75
CA LEU A 598 -7.25 -27.42 6.87
C LEU A 598 -6.45 -26.32 6.16
N THR A 599 -6.95 -25.87 5.01
CA THR A 599 -6.24 -24.92 4.13
C THR A 599 -6.66 -23.48 4.32
N MET A 600 -7.78 -23.25 5.00
CA MET A 600 -8.33 -21.92 5.24
C MET A 600 -8.42 -21.62 6.72
N ASP A 601 -8.44 -20.34 7.02
CA ASP A 601 -8.59 -19.84 8.38
C ASP A 601 -9.63 -18.71 8.39
N PRO A 602 -10.42 -18.51 9.47
CA PRO A 602 -11.43 -17.46 9.56
C PRO A 602 -10.89 -16.03 9.38
N VAL A 603 -9.60 -15.82 9.64
CA VAL A 603 -8.97 -14.49 9.41
C VAL A 603 -8.89 -14.12 7.93
N LEU A 604 -8.97 -15.09 7.01
CA LEU A 604 -8.91 -14.88 5.57
C LEU A 604 -10.25 -14.47 4.93
N TYR A 605 -11.31 -14.35 5.74
CA TYR A 605 -12.65 -13.93 5.33
C TYR A 605 -13.08 -12.65 6.06
N ASP A 606 -13.90 -11.85 5.39
CA ASP A 606 -14.49 -10.64 5.98
C ASP A 606 -15.73 -10.97 6.82
N ALA A 607 -16.44 -12.06 6.46
CA ALA A 607 -17.61 -12.56 7.17
C ALA A 607 -17.76 -14.07 6.99
N LEU A 608 -18.55 -14.71 7.85
CA LEU A 608 -18.87 -16.12 7.75
C LEU A 608 -20.37 -16.33 7.55
N TYR A 609 -20.73 -17.30 6.73
CA TYR A 609 -22.10 -17.84 6.64
C TYR A 609 -22.08 -19.30 7.08
N ILE A 610 -22.67 -19.57 8.25
CA ILE A 610 -22.67 -20.88 8.89
C ILE A 610 -23.86 -21.68 8.38
N VAL A 611 -23.62 -22.61 7.49
CA VAL A 611 -24.64 -23.48 6.92
C VAL A 611 -24.71 -24.80 7.71
N GLY A 612 -23.53 -25.39 8.03
CA GLY A 612 -23.48 -26.69 8.67
C GLY A 612 -23.83 -27.82 7.70
N GLY A 613 -24.44 -28.87 8.23
CA GLY A 613 -24.83 -30.08 7.54
C GLY A 613 -24.52 -31.35 8.34
N LYS A 614 -24.83 -32.50 7.81
CA LYS A 614 -24.45 -33.80 8.39
C LYS A 614 -23.08 -34.19 7.82
N ALA A 615 -22.08 -34.24 8.70
CA ALA A 615 -20.71 -34.57 8.30
C ALA A 615 -20.40 -36.06 8.55
N ASN A 616 -19.51 -36.64 7.76
CA ASN A 616 -19.01 -38.01 7.95
C ASN A 616 -18.20 -38.15 9.24
N ASN A 617 -17.49 -37.07 9.64
CA ASN A 617 -16.78 -36.99 10.93
C ASN A 617 -17.40 -35.85 11.76
N ALA A 618 -18.53 -36.13 12.40
CA ALA A 618 -19.33 -35.14 13.08
C ALA A 618 -18.55 -34.35 14.15
N ALA A 619 -17.71 -34.98 14.95
CA ALA A 619 -16.95 -34.33 16.02
C ALA A 619 -15.91 -33.36 15.47
N LYS A 620 -15.15 -33.75 14.44
CA LYS A 620 -14.16 -32.90 13.82
C LYS A 620 -14.80 -31.72 13.10
N PHE A 621 -15.81 -31.98 12.28
CA PHE A 621 -16.56 -30.95 11.55
C PHE A 621 -17.16 -29.90 12.51
N GLN A 622 -17.72 -30.36 13.63
CA GLN A 622 -18.24 -29.51 14.69
C GLN A 622 -17.15 -28.62 15.29
N SER A 623 -16.01 -29.21 15.65
CA SER A 623 -14.87 -28.48 16.19
C SER A 623 -14.34 -27.43 15.23
N ASP A 624 -14.21 -27.77 13.95
CA ASP A 624 -13.72 -26.86 12.91
C ASP A 624 -14.67 -25.64 12.72
N ILE A 625 -15.99 -25.88 12.65
CA ILE A 625 -16.97 -24.79 12.54
C ILE A 625 -16.95 -23.90 13.78
N VAL A 626 -16.92 -24.49 14.99
CA VAL A 626 -16.89 -23.73 16.25
C VAL A 626 -15.66 -22.85 16.33
N TYR A 627 -14.49 -23.36 15.91
CA TYR A 627 -13.28 -22.55 15.81
C TYR A 627 -13.47 -21.34 14.91
N PHE A 628 -14.03 -21.55 13.71
CA PHE A 628 -14.29 -20.45 12.76
C PHE A 628 -15.23 -19.40 13.36
N ILE A 629 -16.32 -19.84 14.01
CA ILE A 629 -17.28 -18.93 14.65
C ILE A 629 -16.60 -18.09 15.73
N ASN A 630 -15.84 -18.73 16.64
CA ASN A 630 -15.20 -18.06 17.76
C ASN A 630 -14.19 -17.00 17.31
N GLU A 631 -13.37 -17.32 16.31
CA GLU A 631 -12.40 -16.37 15.77
C GLU A 631 -13.07 -15.20 15.06
N ALA A 632 -14.08 -15.44 14.21
CA ALA A 632 -14.82 -14.36 13.56
C ALA A 632 -15.56 -13.47 14.56
N PHE A 633 -16.10 -14.07 15.63
CA PHE A 633 -16.74 -13.35 16.72
C PHE A 633 -15.74 -12.45 17.45
N LYS A 634 -14.58 -12.99 17.82
CA LYS A 634 -13.48 -12.28 18.49
C LYS A 634 -12.98 -11.08 17.67
N HIS A 635 -12.97 -11.23 16.35
CA HIS A 635 -12.53 -10.18 15.43
C HIS A 635 -13.65 -9.23 14.97
N TYR A 636 -14.79 -9.19 15.68
CA TYR A 636 -15.93 -8.31 15.41
C TYR A 636 -16.55 -8.48 14.02
N LYS A 637 -16.28 -9.58 13.31
CA LYS A 637 -16.76 -9.85 11.96
C LYS A 637 -18.26 -10.20 11.93
N PRO A 638 -18.97 -9.92 10.84
CA PRO A 638 -20.35 -10.38 10.64
C PRO A 638 -20.42 -11.92 10.56
N ILE A 639 -21.44 -12.50 11.19
CA ILE A 639 -21.72 -13.93 11.14
C ILE A 639 -23.18 -14.13 10.79
N GLY A 640 -23.46 -14.70 9.61
CA GLY A 640 -24.76 -15.15 9.17
C GLY A 640 -24.97 -16.63 9.52
N ILE A 641 -26.14 -16.99 9.99
CA ILE A 641 -26.43 -18.35 10.48
C ILE A 641 -27.67 -18.87 9.78
N ALA A 642 -27.46 -19.91 8.96
CA ALA A 642 -28.56 -20.66 8.35
C ALA A 642 -29.33 -21.43 9.39
N THR A 643 -30.54 -21.88 9.05
CA THR A 643 -31.39 -22.69 9.94
C THR A 643 -30.64 -23.92 10.46
N SER A 644 -29.92 -24.63 9.58
CA SER A 644 -29.10 -25.81 9.94
C SER A 644 -27.79 -25.47 10.62
N GLY A 645 -27.36 -24.22 10.56
CA GLY A 645 -26.13 -23.72 11.20
C GLY A 645 -26.29 -23.39 12.69
N LYS A 646 -27.53 -23.18 13.15
CA LYS A 646 -27.79 -22.76 14.54
C LYS A 646 -27.18 -23.66 15.60
N PRO A 647 -27.25 -24.99 15.52
CA PRO A 647 -26.65 -25.87 16.55
C PRO A 647 -25.13 -25.66 16.74
N PHE A 648 -24.41 -25.28 15.70
CA PHE A 648 -22.97 -25.01 15.79
C PHE A 648 -22.70 -23.66 16.49
N PHE A 649 -23.56 -22.68 16.26
CA PHE A 649 -23.49 -21.42 16.99
C PHE A 649 -23.81 -21.61 18.48
N ASP A 650 -24.83 -22.37 18.81
CA ASP A 650 -25.27 -22.58 20.19
C ASP A 650 -24.23 -23.27 21.10
N ILE A 651 -23.31 -24.04 20.52
CA ILE A 651 -22.20 -24.69 21.24
C ILE A 651 -20.87 -23.92 21.16
N SER A 652 -20.85 -22.81 20.43
CA SER A 652 -19.68 -21.91 20.36
C SER A 652 -19.65 -20.98 21.57
N ASN A 653 -18.54 -20.24 21.71
CA ASN A 653 -18.43 -19.18 22.72
C ASN A 653 -19.08 -17.86 22.25
N ALA A 654 -19.52 -17.78 20.99
CA ALA A 654 -20.16 -16.60 20.45
C ALA A 654 -21.53 -16.38 21.07
N GLN A 655 -21.91 -15.12 21.27
CA GLN A 655 -23.19 -14.74 21.84
C GLN A 655 -23.98 -13.90 20.85
N MET A 656 -25.32 -13.90 21.04
CA MET A 656 -26.21 -12.98 20.30
C MET A 656 -25.74 -11.54 20.52
N GLY A 657 -25.66 -10.77 19.43
CA GLY A 657 -25.22 -9.40 19.49
C GLY A 657 -25.10 -8.74 18.13
N PRO A 658 -24.56 -7.55 18.07
CA PRO A 658 -24.36 -6.81 16.82
C PRO A 658 -23.59 -7.62 15.77
N GLY A 659 -24.10 -7.63 14.52
CA GLY A 659 -23.47 -8.34 13.40
C GLY A 659 -23.72 -9.85 13.36
N ILE A 660 -24.53 -10.40 14.26
CA ILE A 660 -24.99 -11.80 14.24
C ILE A 660 -26.40 -11.85 13.65
N VAL A 661 -26.58 -12.53 12.52
CA VAL A 661 -27.85 -12.57 11.77
C VAL A 661 -28.30 -14.00 11.59
N PHE A 662 -29.50 -14.34 12.10
CA PHE A 662 -30.10 -15.67 11.99
C PHE A 662 -31.19 -15.72 10.92
N ALA A 663 -31.12 -16.69 10.02
CA ALA A 663 -32.16 -16.94 9.03
C ALA A 663 -33.50 -17.32 9.64
N THR A 664 -33.49 -17.98 10.82
CA THR A 664 -34.69 -18.35 11.54
C THR A 664 -35.45 -17.18 12.20
N GLN A 665 -34.78 -16.05 12.40
CA GLN A 665 -35.29 -14.88 13.11
C GLN A 665 -35.54 -13.69 12.18
N ASP A 666 -34.93 -13.67 10.99
CA ASP A 666 -35.03 -12.57 10.04
C ASP A 666 -35.53 -13.04 8.68
N ARG A 667 -36.78 -12.64 8.33
CA ARG A 667 -37.39 -12.95 7.03
C ARG A 667 -36.62 -12.31 5.85
N ASN A 668 -35.83 -11.25 6.11
CA ASN A 668 -34.99 -10.56 5.13
C ASN A 668 -33.52 -10.92 5.30
N PHE A 669 -33.21 -12.09 5.83
CA PHE A 669 -31.86 -12.55 6.18
C PHE A 669 -30.78 -12.11 5.20
N SER A 670 -30.96 -12.39 3.90
CA SER A 670 -29.93 -12.05 2.90
C SER A 670 -29.63 -10.56 2.87
N LYS A 671 -30.64 -9.70 2.94
CA LYS A 671 -30.43 -8.24 2.95
C LYS A 671 -29.74 -7.77 4.23
N SER A 672 -30.21 -8.27 5.39
CA SER A 672 -29.64 -7.90 6.69
C SER A 672 -28.19 -8.37 6.80
N PHE A 673 -27.89 -9.57 6.33
CA PHE A 673 -26.53 -10.08 6.34
C PHE A 673 -25.60 -9.34 5.36
N ILE A 674 -26.07 -9.00 4.15
CA ILE A 674 -25.32 -8.15 3.19
C ILE A 674 -25.00 -6.78 3.81
N ASN A 675 -25.97 -6.17 4.51
CA ASN A 675 -25.72 -4.92 5.23
C ASN A 675 -24.68 -5.08 6.35
N ALA A 676 -24.73 -6.21 7.06
CA ALA A 676 -23.73 -6.52 8.08
C ALA A 676 -22.34 -6.73 7.46
N VAL A 677 -22.25 -7.43 6.31
CA VAL A 677 -20.98 -7.59 5.57
C VAL A 677 -20.44 -6.22 5.15
N ALA A 678 -21.29 -5.32 4.65
CA ALA A 678 -20.88 -3.97 4.28
C ALA A 678 -20.30 -3.18 5.48
N ALA A 679 -20.88 -3.32 6.67
CA ALA A 679 -20.40 -2.67 7.89
C ALA A 679 -19.05 -3.20 8.39
N GLN A 680 -18.63 -4.38 7.96
CA GLN A 680 -17.37 -5.08 8.24
C GLN A 680 -17.09 -5.38 9.70
N ARG A 681 -17.23 -4.42 10.64
CA ARG A 681 -16.89 -4.58 12.06
C ARG A 681 -17.99 -4.06 12.98
N PHE A 682 -18.22 -4.77 14.06
CA PHE A 682 -19.24 -4.46 15.08
C PHE A 682 -18.56 -4.19 16.44
N TRP A 683 -17.97 -3.00 16.56
CA TRP A 683 -17.16 -2.58 17.72
C TRP A 683 -17.94 -2.54 19.03
N ASN A 684 -19.27 -2.41 18.98
CA ASN A 684 -20.18 -2.47 20.13
C ASN A 684 -20.50 -3.89 20.59
N ARG A 685 -19.94 -4.93 19.94
CA ARG A 685 -20.03 -6.31 20.36
C ARG A 685 -19.14 -6.54 21.58
N LYS A 686 -19.67 -7.20 22.61
CA LYS A 686 -18.87 -7.66 23.74
C LYS A 686 -18.13 -8.93 23.31
N VAL A 687 -16.82 -8.88 23.30
CA VAL A 687 -15.92 -10.03 23.10
C VAL A 687 -15.20 -10.34 24.40
N TYR A 688 -14.71 -11.56 24.56
CA TYR A 688 -14.11 -12.03 25.83
C TYR A 688 -12.74 -11.42 26.06
#